data_96801cee0bfab6f87021262f81fcf233
#
_entry.id   96801cee0bfab6f87021262f81fcf233
#
_cell.length_a   1.000
_cell.length_b   1.000
_cell.length_c   1.000
_cell.angle_alpha   90.00
_cell.angle_beta   90.00
_cell.angle_gamma   90.00
#
_symmetry.space_group_name_H-M   'P 1'
#
loop_
_entity.id
_entity.type
_entity.pdbx_description
1 polymer ?
#
loop_
_entity_poly.entity_id
_entity_poly.type
_entity_poly.pdbx_seq_one_letter_code
_entity_poly.pdbx_strand_id
1 'polypeptide(L)'
;MRTNTCPLLFARREFSAFFWGVERSGRALIAVRFVGFDAGTVKRWVSQQQCLPLSVVVPLGTVVINARCSLRTEGEHRVVVVAGFPVHHYDTKDVVAEAYAMVLLADGGYATQKQVAAAFKCSERTVRRHQERYADGGMTALGTRCGWRPGRRRISGKRVRIIERLKDAGLSNREVARRLGVTENAIRKQVGSTERPLQHQLLPIVDVSPQPNNAAISASKETQPLAQNAEIVMSHDLAAVETEPIPMSLDVDPANRTWDRLLACFGLLDDAQPVFGDAQAVAGAGVLCALPALAASGIFCTAYKLYGEIGPSFYGLRTTLLTLLLMALLRIKRPEALKEHDPQVLGRLLGLDRAPEVKTLRRKVTRLASYRKAEQLGRELARLRVTERGHLMGFLYVDGHVRVYHGKRNIPKTHVARIRLAMPATSDYWVNDQSGDPLFVMTAVANAGMVKMLPEVLAEVRQLVGARRITIVFDRGGWSPKLFQKLLDAHFDILTYRKGKCRRVGEHRFILRRAQIDNRNVEYRLHDQAVRFLKGKLRLRQVTRLTDDGHQTQVITSRWDLPDVQVAYRMFERWRQENFFKYMREEFLLDALADYQSEPDDPTRTLPNPQRRALDKDIHKARLELAKLEQAYGAAAVDNPEAQRPTMRGFKTAHGKLGKQLWAARNDLAALVSRRRSLPDRVEVRDLSDGALVKLATERKHITNLIKMVAFQAESDLLTSLRPHYTRSDNEGRTLLQELFQAAADIRVTKDQLCITIQPLSSPHRTLAVQALCDTLTQTETTFPGSRLKLRFAIHPRTQLGLAFPAPRQKRISSVASPPGP
;
A
#
# COMPACT_ATOMS: atom_id res chain seq x y z
N MET A 1 -10.70 -51.63 -35.23
CA MET A 1 -9.81 -50.62 -34.63
C MET A 1 -10.36 -49.23 -34.95
N ARG A 2 -11.15 -48.65 -34.06
CA ARG A 2 -11.65 -47.29 -34.22
C ARG A 2 -10.89 -46.42 -33.21
N THR A 3 -10.02 -45.60 -33.71
CA THR A 3 -9.28 -44.56 -32.91
C THR A 3 -10.25 -43.47 -32.52
N ASN A 4 -10.62 -43.39 -31.26
CA ASN A 4 -11.34 -42.25 -30.72
C ASN A 4 -10.34 -41.12 -30.57
N THR A 5 -10.32 -40.22 -31.56
CA THR A 5 -9.65 -38.91 -31.46
C THR A 5 -10.46 -38.02 -30.53
N CYS A 6 -9.84 -37.57 -29.50
CA CYS A 6 -10.36 -36.63 -28.51
C CYS A 6 -10.72 -35.29 -29.18
N PRO A 7 -11.95 -34.75 -29.02
CA PRO A 7 -12.37 -33.50 -29.66
C PRO A 7 -11.65 -32.22 -29.15
N LEU A 8 -10.74 -32.36 -28.20
CA LEU A 8 -10.06 -31.23 -27.56
C LEU A 8 -8.91 -30.60 -28.34
N LEU A 9 -8.55 -31.15 -29.53
CA LEU A 9 -7.41 -30.62 -30.32
C LEU A 9 -7.75 -29.46 -31.25
N PHE A 10 -9.02 -29.01 -31.37
CA PHE A 10 -9.41 -27.90 -32.22
C PHE A 10 -9.78 -26.60 -31.54
N ALA A 11 -9.73 -26.50 -30.22
CA ALA A 11 -10.06 -25.29 -29.49
C ALA A 11 -8.82 -24.61 -28.87
N ARG A 12 -7.82 -24.29 -29.71
CA ARG A 12 -6.56 -23.66 -29.24
C ARG A 12 -6.59 -22.13 -29.12
N ARG A 13 -7.76 -21.50 -29.06
CA ARG A 13 -7.78 -20.01 -29.10
C ARG A 13 -8.49 -19.27 -27.97
N GLU A 14 -9.18 -19.90 -27.03
CA GLU A 14 -9.79 -19.14 -25.92
C GLU A 14 -9.87 -19.99 -24.64
N PHE A 15 -8.80 -20.00 -23.85
CA PHE A 15 -8.82 -20.47 -22.46
C PHE A 15 -8.51 -19.34 -21.49
N SER A 16 -9.49 -18.95 -20.70
CA SER A 16 -9.26 -18.19 -19.46
C SER A 16 -9.75 -19.05 -18.28
N ALA A 17 -8.81 -19.50 -17.46
CA ALA A 17 -9.11 -20.24 -16.24
C ALA A 17 -9.19 -19.27 -15.04
N PHE A 18 -10.33 -19.27 -14.34
CA PHE A 18 -10.50 -18.59 -13.06
C PHE A 18 -10.56 -19.62 -11.93
N PHE A 19 -9.69 -19.45 -10.93
CA PHE A 19 -9.73 -20.22 -9.69
C PHE A 19 -10.64 -19.54 -8.65
N TRP A 20 -11.60 -20.26 -8.09
CA TRP A 20 -12.37 -19.85 -6.92
C TRP A 20 -12.36 -20.91 -5.83
N GLY A 21 -11.91 -20.48 -4.67
CA GLY A 21 -12.24 -20.94 -3.32
C GLY A 21 -12.20 -22.43 -2.96
N VAL A 22 -11.38 -22.75 -1.97
CA VAL A 22 -11.35 -24.03 -1.28
C VAL A 22 -12.47 -24.10 -0.24
N GLU A 23 -13.40 -25.05 -0.38
CA GLU A 23 -14.39 -25.39 0.65
C GLU A 23 -13.76 -26.29 1.72
N ARG A 24 -14.22 -26.17 2.97
CA ARG A 24 -13.68 -26.85 4.17
C ARG A 24 -13.69 -28.40 4.13
N SER A 25 -14.18 -29.01 3.06
CA SER A 25 -14.26 -30.46 2.88
C SER A 25 -13.13 -31.07 2.06
N GLY A 26 -12.14 -30.30 1.66
CA GLY A 26 -10.96 -30.82 0.94
C GLY A 26 -11.20 -31.25 -0.51
N ARG A 27 -12.34 -30.95 -1.10
CA ARG A 27 -12.64 -31.22 -2.52
C ARG A 27 -12.53 -29.94 -3.32
N ALA A 28 -11.62 -29.91 -4.29
CA ALA A 28 -11.47 -28.81 -5.24
C ALA A 28 -12.54 -28.95 -6.34
N LEU A 29 -13.45 -27.97 -6.45
CA LEU A 29 -14.36 -27.86 -7.58
C LEU A 29 -13.69 -26.97 -8.64
N ILE A 30 -13.33 -27.57 -9.77
CA ILE A 30 -12.84 -26.86 -10.95
C ILE A 30 -14.05 -26.50 -11.80
N ALA A 31 -14.46 -25.23 -11.81
CA ALA A 31 -15.47 -24.74 -12.74
C ALA A 31 -14.78 -24.30 -14.04
N VAL A 32 -14.84 -25.14 -15.06
CA VAL A 32 -14.42 -24.80 -16.41
C VAL A 32 -15.65 -24.38 -17.18
N ARG A 33 -15.72 -23.13 -17.63
CA ARG A 33 -16.80 -22.64 -18.47
C ARG A 33 -16.47 -22.97 -19.91
N PHE A 34 -17.08 -24.02 -20.45
CA PHE A 34 -17.06 -24.30 -21.88
C PHE A 34 -18.17 -23.51 -22.55
N VAL A 35 -17.82 -22.68 -23.53
CA VAL A 35 -18.80 -22.03 -24.37
C VAL A 35 -19.38 -23.11 -25.30
N GLY A 36 -20.64 -23.53 -25.07
CA GLY A 36 -21.35 -24.47 -25.91
C GLY A 36 -21.72 -25.82 -25.30
N PHE A 37 -21.39 -26.09 -24.03
CA PHE A 37 -21.80 -27.35 -23.35
C PHE A 37 -22.61 -27.10 -22.09
N ASP A 38 -23.63 -27.91 -21.86
CA ASP A 38 -24.47 -27.82 -20.68
C ASP A 38 -23.76 -28.38 -19.41
N ALA A 39 -24.16 -27.92 -18.26
CA ALA A 39 -23.58 -28.34 -16.97
C ALA A 39 -23.78 -29.83 -16.66
N GLY A 40 -24.74 -30.51 -17.29
CA GLY A 40 -25.02 -31.95 -17.13
C GLY A 40 -24.04 -32.81 -17.88
N THR A 41 -23.58 -32.39 -19.04
CA THR A 41 -22.58 -33.05 -19.86
C THR A 41 -21.21 -33.03 -19.21
N VAL A 42 -20.83 -31.88 -18.61
CA VAL A 42 -19.56 -31.75 -17.87
C VAL A 42 -19.57 -32.59 -16.59
N LYS A 43 -20.68 -32.63 -15.87
CA LYS A 43 -20.81 -33.47 -14.65
C LYS A 43 -20.73 -34.97 -14.96
N ARG A 44 -21.33 -35.45 -16.04
CA ARG A 44 -21.25 -36.83 -16.48
C ARG A 44 -19.83 -37.24 -16.89
N TRP A 45 -19.12 -36.35 -17.56
CA TRP A 45 -17.74 -36.58 -17.96
C TRP A 45 -16.79 -36.66 -16.76
N VAL A 46 -16.94 -35.78 -15.79
CA VAL A 46 -16.15 -35.81 -14.54
C VAL A 46 -16.44 -37.03 -13.68
N SER A 47 -17.69 -37.48 -13.59
CA SER A 47 -18.05 -38.69 -12.83
C SER A 47 -17.60 -39.99 -13.51
N GLN A 48 -17.52 -40.06 -14.83
CA GLN A 48 -16.98 -41.22 -15.54
C GLN A 48 -15.45 -41.38 -15.40
N GLN A 49 -14.72 -40.30 -15.19
CA GLN A 49 -13.27 -40.34 -14.95
C GLN A 49 -12.89 -40.81 -13.52
N GLN A 50 -13.83 -40.76 -12.58
CA GLN A 50 -13.58 -41.23 -11.19
C GLN A 50 -13.61 -42.77 -11.03
N CYS A 51 -13.95 -43.55 -12.07
CA CYS A 51 -14.15 -44.98 -11.98
C CYS A 51 -13.07 -45.86 -12.65
N LEU A 52 -11.94 -45.33 -13.05
CA LEU A 52 -10.82 -46.14 -13.57
C LEU A 52 -9.71 -46.24 -12.51
N PRO A 53 -9.37 -47.44 -12.04
CA PRO A 53 -8.15 -47.66 -11.29
C PRO A 53 -6.98 -47.57 -12.27
N LEU A 54 -6.40 -46.40 -12.39
CA LEU A 54 -5.13 -46.20 -13.09
C LEU A 54 -4.02 -46.81 -12.24
N SER A 55 -3.63 -48.01 -12.57
CA SER A 55 -2.27 -48.49 -12.30
C SER A 55 -1.32 -47.59 -13.08
N VAL A 56 -0.81 -46.57 -12.37
CA VAL A 56 0.10 -45.59 -12.96
C VAL A 56 1.43 -46.30 -13.18
N VAL A 57 1.68 -46.72 -14.39
CA VAL A 57 3.05 -47.03 -14.83
C VAL A 57 3.78 -45.70 -14.86
N VAL A 58 4.56 -45.41 -13.81
CA VAL A 58 5.38 -44.19 -13.71
C VAL A 58 6.50 -44.32 -14.73
N PRO A 59 6.57 -43.47 -15.78
CA PRO A 59 7.64 -43.51 -16.75
C PRO A 59 9.02 -43.40 -16.10
N LEU A 60 10.00 -44.11 -16.60
CA LEU A 60 11.40 -43.97 -16.16
C LEU A 60 11.82 -42.50 -16.23
N GLY A 61 12.43 -41.98 -15.15
CA GLY A 61 12.83 -40.56 -15.06
C GLY A 61 11.80 -39.62 -14.40
N THR A 62 10.71 -40.14 -13.86
CA THR A 62 9.69 -39.34 -13.17
C THR A 62 9.94 -39.29 -11.66
N VAL A 63 10.08 -38.08 -11.12
CA VAL A 63 10.14 -37.82 -9.66
C VAL A 63 8.73 -37.42 -9.21
N VAL A 64 8.10 -38.22 -8.38
CA VAL A 64 6.77 -37.90 -7.78
C VAL A 64 7.00 -36.92 -6.64
N ILE A 65 6.41 -35.74 -6.74
CA ILE A 65 6.48 -34.67 -5.73
C ILE A 65 5.41 -34.90 -4.65
N ASN A 66 4.18 -35.18 -5.08
CA ASN A 66 3.05 -35.58 -4.24
C ASN A 66 1.98 -36.26 -5.10
N ALA A 67 0.81 -36.59 -4.51
CA ALA A 67 -0.28 -37.27 -5.23
C ALA A 67 -0.82 -36.50 -6.46
N ARG A 68 -0.52 -35.18 -6.58
CA ARG A 68 -1.00 -34.32 -7.67
C ARG A 68 0.10 -33.83 -8.60
N CYS A 69 1.36 -33.91 -8.18
CA CYS A 69 2.47 -33.29 -8.88
C CYS A 69 3.61 -34.23 -9.10
N SER A 70 4.17 -34.20 -10.30
CA SER A 70 5.37 -34.96 -10.66
C SER A 70 6.29 -34.13 -11.56
N LEU A 71 7.58 -34.43 -11.52
CA LEU A 71 8.62 -33.86 -12.36
C LEU A 71 9.14 -34.96 -13.26
N ARG A 72 8.89 -34.86 -14.55
CA ARG A 72 9.31 -35.84 -15.56
C ARG A 72 10.52 -35.31 -16.30
N THR A 73 11.54 -36.14 -16.45
CA THR A 73 12.74 -35.79 -17.24
C THR A 73 12.72 -36.60 -18.55
N GLU A 74 12.75 -35.90 -19.67
CA GLU A 74 12.76 -36.47 -21.01
C GLU A 74 14.01 -35.97 -21.77
N GLY A 75 15.07 -36.74 -21.76
CA GLY A 75 16.35 -36.33 -22.34
C GLY A 75 16.93 -35.09 -21.63
N GLU A 76 17.15 -34.02 -22.35
CA GLU A 76 17.65 -32.73 -21.79
C GLU A 76 16.52 -31.84 -21.24
N HIS A 77 15.25 -32.26 -21.34
CA HIS A 77 14.12 -31.45 -20.90
C HIS A 77 13.46 -31.98 -19.64
N ARG A 78 12.94 -31.08 -18.83
CA ARG A 78 12.08 -31.37 -17.68
C ARG A 78 10.67 -30.82 -17.87
N VAL A 79 9.70 -31.64 -17.51
CA VAL A 79 8.29 -31.31 -17.57
C VAL A 79 7.69 -31.39 -16.17
N VAL A 80 7.13 -30.28 -15.68
CA VAL A 80 6.37 -30.23 -14.44
C VAL A 80 4.91 -30.59 -14.77
N VAL A 81 4.41 -31.67 -14.17
CA VAL A 81 3.04 -32.15 -14.37
C VAL A 81 2.25 -31.95 -13.09
N VAL A 82 1.09 -31.28 -13.20
CA VAL A 82 0.16 -31.06 -12.10
C VAL A 82 -1.21 -31.61 -12.47
N ALA A 83 -1.75 -32.51 -11.67
CA ALA A 83 -3.03 -33.20 -11.92
C ALA A 83 -3.13 -33.84 -13.32
N GLY A 84 -2.01 -34.40 -13.81
CA GLY A 84 -1.93 -35.01 -15.13
C GLY A 84 -1.67 -34.05 -16.32
N PHE A 85 -1.64 -32.73 -16.08
CA PHE A 85 -1.40 -31.75 -17.13
C PHE A 85 0.03 -31.17 -17.04
N PRO A 86 0.76 -31.06 -18.16
CA PRO A 86 2.05 -30.37 -18.20
C PRO A 86 1.83 -28.86 -18.02
N VAL A 87 2.32 -28.32 -16.91
CA VAL A 87 2.16 -26.90 -16.58
C VAL A 87 3.41 -26.08 -16.86
N HIS A 88 4.57 -26.72 -16.93
CA HIS A 88 5.83 -26.06 -17.25
C HIS A 88 6.81 -27.04 -17.89
N HIS A 89 7.52 -26.59 -18.93
CA HIS A 89 8.50 -27.38 -19.67
C HIS A 89 9.76 -26.52 -19.87
N TYR A 90 10.92 -27.06 -19.56
CA TYR A 90 12.17 -26.32 -19.61
C TYR A 90 13.38 -27.24 -19.84
N ASP A 91 14.48 -26.67 -20.34
CA ASP A 91 15.75 -27.34 -20.50
C ASP A 91 16.47 -27.48 -19.13
N THR A 92 17.04 -28.65 -18.86
CA THR A 92 17.78 -28.90 -17.60
C THR A 92 18.98 -27.99 -17.38
N LYS A 93 19.49 -27.37 -18.42
CA LYS A 93 20.57 -26.36 -18.36
C LYS A 93 20.06 -24.96 -18.03
N ASP A 94 18.76 -24.71 -18.15
CA ASP A 94 18.14 -23.42 -17.85
C ASP A 94 17.85 -23.27 -16.36
N VAL A 95 18.83 -22.70 -15.64
CA VAL A 95 18.77 -22.46 -14.21
C VAL A 95 17.65 -21.48 -13.83
N VAL A 96 17.24 -20.59 -14.73
CA VAL A 96 16.19 -19.61 -14.47
C VAL A 96 14.83 -20.27 -14.56
N ALA A 97 14.62 -21.07 -15.58
CA ALA A 97 13.39 -21.83 -15.74
C ALA A 97 13.22 -22.89 -14.65
N GLU A 98 14.30 -23.55 -14.20
CA GLU A 98 14.28 -24.45 -13.06
C GLU A 98 13.89 -23.71 -11.74
N ALA A 99 14.48 -22.54 -11.48
CA ALA A 99 14.13 -21.74 -10.33
C ALA A 99 12.66 -21.27 -10.39
N TYR A 100 12.16 -20.94 -11.58
CA TYR A 100 10.75 -20.61 -11.78
C TYR A 100 9.82 -21.80 -11.57
N ALA A 101 10.21 -23.01 -12.01
CA ALA A 101 9.44 -24.24 -11.74
C ALA A 101 9.26 -24.48 -10.24
N MET A 102 10.31 -24.22 -9.42
CA MET A 102 10.22 -24.33 -7.96
C MET A 102 9.25 -23.30 -7.38
N VAL A 103 9.29 -22.06 -7.86
CA VAL A 103 8.37 -20.98 -7.44
C VAL A 103 6.94 -21.31 -7.84
N LEU A 104 6.72 -21.73 -9.08
CA LEU A 104 5.40 -22.08 -9.60
C LEU A 104 4.73 -23.17 -8.76
N LEU A 105 5.46 -24.23 -8.39
CA LEU A 105 4.94 -25.33 -7.58
C LEU A 105 4.62 -24.87 -6.14
N ALA A 106 5.46 -24.02 -5.55
CA ALA A 106 5.30 -23.57 -4.18
C ALA A 106 4.27 -22.44 -4.04
N ASP A 107 4.30 -21.41 -4.89
CA ASP A 107 3.40 -20.26 -4.84
C ASP A 107 2.00 -20.60 -5.38
N GLY A 108 1.94 -21.49 -6.37
CA GLY A 108 0.67 -22.03 -6.87
C GLY A 108 -0.04 -22.97 -5.88
N GLY A 109 0.59 -23.27 -4.74
CA GLY A 109 0.00 -24.17 -3.73
C GLY A 109 -0.09 -25.63 -4.18
N TYR A 110 0.63 -26.00 -5.22
CA TYR A 110 0.64 -27.36 -5.76
C TYR A 110 1.48 -28.32 -4.90
N ALA A 111 2.56 -27.82 -4.28
CA ALA A 111 3.43 -28.57 -3.40
C ALA A 111 3.98 -27.69 -2.27
N THR A 112 4.31 -28.31 -1.13
CA THR A 112 4.97 -27.58 -0.02
C THR A 112 6.44 -27.31 -0.33
N GLN A 113 7.02 -26.27 0.27
CA GLN A 113 8.46 -25.95 0.10
C GLN A 113 9.35 -27.17 0.36
N LYS A 114 9.00 -28.00 1.35
CA LYS A 114 9.72 -29.26 1.69
C LYS A 114 9.64 -30.29 0.56
N GLN A 115 8.47 -30.46 -0.04
CA GLN A 115 8.28 -31.40 -1.16
C GLN A 115 9.01 -30.91 -2.42
N VAL A 116 8.93 -29.61 -2.74
CA VAL A 116 9.67 -29.02 -3.85
C VAL A 116 11.17 -29.15 -3.63
N ALA A 117 11.69 -28.84 -2.45
CA ALA A 117 13.10 -28.97 -2.11
C ALA A 117 13.62 -30.40 -2.29
N ALA A 118 12.86 -31.41 -1.86
CA ALA A 118 13.19 -32.82 -2.02
C ALA A 118 13.25 -33.23 -3.51
N ALA A 119 12.24 -32.81 -4.32
CA ALA A 119 12.16 -33.14 -5.73
C ALA A 119 13.29 -32.52 -6.58
N PHE A 120 13.66 -31.28 -6.28
CA PHE A 120 14.72 -30.54 -6.96
C PHE A 120 16.10 -30.70 -6.31
N LYS A 121 16.23 -31.59 -5.32
CA LYS A 121 17.47 -31.88 -4.58
C LYS A 121 18.17 -30.64 -4.05
N CYS A 122 17.40 -29.71 -3.50
CA CYS A 122 17.88 -28.46 -2.90
C CYS A 122 17.37 -28.28 -1.46
N SER A 123 17.81 -27.22 -0.77
CA SER A 123 17.29 -26.90 0.55
C SER A 123 15.97 -26.10 0.49
N GLU A 124 15.09 -26.22 1.48
CA GLU A 124 13.89 -25.39 1.61
C GLU A 124 14.22 -23.90 1.61
N ARG A 125 15.40 -23.53 2.14
CA ARG A 125 15.93 -22.17 2.10
C ARG A 125 16.21 -21.70 0.67
N THR A 126 16.61 -22.61 -0.23
CA THR A 126 16.81 -22.30 -1.66
C THR A 126 15.48 -22.00 -2.34
N VAL A 127 14.45 -22.83 -2.11
CA VAL A 127 13.11 -22.60 -2.64
C VAL A 127 12.56 -21.25 -2.15
N ARG A 128 12.62 -20.99 -0.84
CA ARG A 128 12.19 -19.71 -0.27
C ARG A 128 12.91 -18.51 -0.87
N ARG A 129 14.22 -18.63 -1.11
CA ARG A 129 15.01 -17.56 -1.74
C ARG A 129 14.59 -17.31 -3.19
N HIS A 130 14.21 -18.34 -3.94
CA HIS A 130 13.67 -18.17 -5.28
C HIS A 130 12.29 -17.50 -5.24
N GLN A 131 11.41 -17.87 -4.31
CA GLN A 131 10.13 -17.20 -4.10
C GLN A 131 10.30 -15.71 -3.75
N GLU A 132 11.21 -15.38 -2.80
CA GLU A 132 11.53 -14.00 -2.44
C GLU A 132 12.04 -13.20 -3.65
N ARG A 133 12.93 -13.77 -4.46
CA ARG A 133 13.47 -13.10 -5.66
C ARG A 133 12.40 -12.89 -6.73
N TYR A 134 11.57 -13.91 -6.94
CA TYR A 134 10.49 -13.81 -7.90
C TYR A 134 9.45 -12.75 -7.47
N ALA A 135 9.14 -12.68 -6.19
CA ALA A 135 8.27 -11.66 -5.63
C ALA A 135 8.86 -10.24 -5.73
N ASP A 136 10.20 -10.10 -5.64
CA ASP A 136 10.90 -8.82 -5.70
C ASP A 136 11.09 -8.27 -7.12
N GLY A 137 11.21 -9.14 -8.13
CA GLY A 137 11.56 -8.69 -9.47
C GLY A 137 11.20 -9.64 -10.63
N GLY A 138 10.27 -10.59 -10.41
CA GLY A 138 9.79 -11.51 -11.43
C GLY A 138 10.88 -12.44 -11.99
N MET A 139 10.69 -12.90 -13.23
CA MET A 139 11.61 -13.81 -13.92
C MET A 139 13.04 -13.28 -14.04
N THR A 140 13.20 -11.98 -14.25
CA THR A 140 14.52 -11.35 -14.40
C THR A 140 15.35 -11.44 -13.12
N ALA A 141 14.73 -11.44 -11.95
CA ALA A 141 15.41 -11.56 -10.67
C ALA A 141 15.88 -13.00 -10.36
N LEU A 142 15.25 -14.01 -10.97
CA LEU A 142 15.70 -15.40 -10.85
C LEU A 142 17.03 -15.64 -11.56
N GLY A 143 17.30 -14.95 -12.67
CA GLY A 143 18.56 -15.02 -13.43
C GLY A 143 19.75 -14.35 -12.76
N THR A 144 19.55 -13.53 -11.72
CA THR A 144 20.65 -12.88 -11.02
C THR A 144 21.37 -13.87 -10.13
N ARG A 145 22.62 -14.19 -10.47
CA ARG A 145 23.47 -15.01 -9.62
C ARG A 145 23.65 -14.34 -8.27
N CYS A 146 23.23 -14.99 -7.18
CA CYS A 146 23.61 -14.59 -5.83
C CYS A 146 25.08 -14.92 -5.59
N GLY A 147 25.90 -13.93 -5.84
CA GLY A 147 27.31 -13.99 -5.57
C GLY A 147 27.89 -12.59 -5.52
N TRP A 148 29.06 -12.48 -4.98
CA TRP A 148 29.83 -11.25 -5.03
C TRP A 148 30.20 -10.95 -6.49
N ARG A 149 29.82 -9.76 -6.99
CA ARG A 149 30.09 -9.38 -8.39
C ARG A 149 31.59 -9.50 -8.68
N PRO A 150 31.99 -10.14 -9.79
CA PRO A 150 33.40 -10.15 -10.21
C PRO A 150 33.96 -8.73 -10.25
N GLY A 151 35.16 -8.50 -9.70
CA GLY A 151 35.79 -7.18 -9.63
C GLY A 151 35.45 -6.32 -8.42
N ARG A 152 34.45 -6.66 -7.59
CA ARG A 152 34.14 -5.91 -6.37
C ARG A 152 34.91 -6.46 -5.17
N ARG A 153 35.79 -5.65 -4.58
CA ARG A 153 36.53 -6.05 -3.40
C ARG A 153 35.61 -6.26 -2.19
N ARG A 154 35.78 -7.37 -1.46
CA ARG A 154 35.03 -7.69 -0.21
C ARG A 154 35.32 -6.69 0.91
N ILE A 155 36.53 -6.15 0.92
CA ILE A 155 36.98 -5.14 1.88
C ILE A 155 37.17 -3.84 1.11
N SER A 156 36.55 -2.75 1.58
CA SER A 156 36.64 -1.45 0.92
C SER A 156 38.07 -0.91 0.99
N GLY A 157 38.50 -0.11 0.01
CA GLY A 157 39.84 0.45 -0.04
C GLY A 157 40.24 1.23 1.23
N LYS A 158 39.30 1.87 1.91
CA LYS A 158 39.54 2.51 3.21
C LYS A 158 39.90 1.49 4.30
N ARG A 159 39.22 0.34 4.34
CA ARG A 159 39.55 -0.75 5.29
C ARG A 159 40.85 -1.45 4.97
N VAL A 160 41.27 -1.54 3.69
CA VAL A 160 42.56 -2.09 3.29
C VAL A 160 43.70 -1.25 3.88
N ARG A 161 43.65 0.08 3.75
CA ARG A 161 44.64 0.98 4.35
C ARG A 161 44.74 0.86 5.89
N ILE A 162 43.59 0.60 6.55
CA ILE A 162 43.58 0.37 8.00
C ILE A 162 44.22 -0.99 8.33
N ILE A 163 43.99 -2.02 7.53
CA ILE A 163 44.63 -3.34 7.69
C ILE A 163 46.14 -3.20 7.54
N GLU A 164 46.61 -2.50 6.54
CA GLU A 164 48.02 -2.23 6.27
C GLU A 164 48.64 -1.52 7.48
N ARG A 165 48.11 -0.40 7.95
CA ARG A 165 48.58 0.33 9.14
C ARG A 165 48.63 -0.53 10.40
N LEU A 166 47.59 -1.36 10.63
CA LEU A 166 47.57 -2.25 11.79
C LEU A 166 48.59 -3.39 11.66
N LYS A 167 48.90 -3.81 10.45
CA LYS A 167 49.99 -4.78 10.17
C LYS A 167 51.35 -4.17 10.35
N ASP A 168 51.58 -2.94 9.88
CA ASP A 168 52.82 -2.18 10.07
C ASP A 168 53.07 -1.92 11.56
N ALA A 169 51.97 -1.77 12.37
CA ALA A 169 52.04 -1.69 13.81
C ALA A 169 52.26 -3.06 14.53
N GLY A 170 52.58 -4.14 13.80
CA GLY A 170 52.94 -5.44 14.32
C GLY A 170 51.82 -6.34 14.79
N LEU A 171 50.53 -5.96 14.53
CA LEU A 171 49.40 -6.75 15.00
C LEU A 171 49.23 -8.06 14.19
N SER A 172 48.84 -9.14 14.86
CA SER A 172 48.55 -10.42 14.21
C SER A 172 47.28 -10.38 13.36
N ASN A 173 47.22 -11.22 12.32
CA ASN A 173 46.01 -11.28 11.45
C ASN A 173 44.72 -11.53 12.25
N ARG A 174 44.81 -12.32 13.32
CA ARG A 174 43.70 -12.63 14.22
C ARG A 174 43.24 -11.40 14.99
N GLU A 175 44.13 -10.59 15.48
CA GLU A 175 43.84 -9.36 16.24
C GLU A 175 43.28 -8.27 15.29
N VAL A 176 43.82 -8.12 14.09
CA VAL A 176 43.30 -7.22 13.05
C VAL A 176 41.89 -7.65 12.64
N ALA A 177 41.64 -8.94 12.48
CA ALA A 177 40.33 -9.49 12.15
C ALA A 177 39.32 -9.20 13.24
N ARG A 178 39.67 -9.36 14.52
CA ARG A 178 38.85 -9.07 15.68
C ARG A 178 38.45 -7.60 15.75
N ARG A 179 39.40 -6.68 15.58
CA ARG A 179 39.16 -5.21 15.59
C ARG A 179 38.28 -4.70 14.46
N LEU A 180 38.37 -5.32 13.29
CA LEU A 180 37.63 -4.91 12.11
C LEU A 180 36.30 -5.65 11.92
N GLY A 181 36.01 -6.66 12.79
CA GLY A 181 34.80 -7.46 12.70
C GLY A 181 34.70 -8.31 11.41
N VAL A 182 35.84 -8.81 10.95
CA VAL A 182 35.98 -9.66 9.75
C VAL A 182 36.64 -10.99 10.11
N THR A 183 36.58 -11.99 9.22
CA THR A 183 37.23 -13.26 9.46
C THR A 183 38.74 -13.14 9.21
N GLU A 184 39.58 -13.90 9.97
CA GLU A 184 41.00 -13.95 9.81
C GLU A 184 41.41 -14.31 8.37
N ASN A 185 40.64 -15.21 7.74
CA ASN A 185 40.85 -15.62 6.36
C ASN A 185 40.68 -14.47 5.35
N ALA A 186 39.82 -13.49 5.66
CA ALA A 186 39.62 -12.28 4.86
C ALA A 186 40.86 -11.36 4.96
N ILE A 187 41.47 -11.26 6.14
CA ILE A 187 42.70 -10.51 6.34
C ILE A 187 43.88 -11.21 5.63
N ARG A 188 44.00 -12.53 5.80
CA ARG A 188 45.07 -13.31 5.16
C ARG A 188 45.05 -13.20 3.63
N LYS A 189 43.88 -13.27 3.02
CA LYS A 189 43.71 -13.08 1.57
C LYS A 189 44.03 -11.65 1.10
N GLN A 190 43.87 -10.65 1.96
CA GLN A 190 44.18 -9.27 1.62
C GLN A 190 45.68 -8.98 1.74
N VAL A 191 46.32 -9.50 2.76
CA VAL A 191 47.79 -9.34 2.98
C VAL A 191 48.59 -10.11 1.94
N GLY A 192 48.17 -11.32 1.54
CA GLY A 192 48.83 -12.11 0.49
C GLY A 192 48.69 -11.57 -0.93
N SER A 193 47.92 -10.52 -1.16
CA SER A 193 47.80 -9.83 -2.45
C SER A 193 48.69 -8.59 -2.58
N THR A 194 49.55 -8.29 -1.57
CA THR A 194 50.30 -7.01 -1.47
C THR A 194 51.77 -7.15 -1.72
N GLU A 195 52.21 -8.26 -2.28
CA GLU A 195 53.62 -8.33 -2.73
C GLU A 195 53.79 -7.73 -4.14
N ARG A 196 53.98 -6.40 -4.19
CA ARG A 196 54.58 -5.67 -5.30
C ARG A 196 55.39 -4.49 -4.75
N PRO A 197 56.59 -4.23 -5.31
CA PRO A 197 57.59 -3.32 -4.70
C PRO A 197 57.16 -1.85 -4.87
N LEU A 198 57.45 -1.08 -3.84
CA LEU A 198 57.28 0.35 -3.70
C LEU A 198 58.22 1.13 -4.62
N GLN A 199 57.67 2.02 -5.45
CA GLN A 199 58.39 3.20 -5.90
C GLN A 199 57.75 4.42 -5.26
N HIS A 200 58.56 5.10 -4.47
CA HIS A 200 58.24 6.36 -3.80
C HIS A 200 58.20 7.51 -4.80
N GLN A 201 57.12 8.29 -4.77
CA GLN A 201 57.18 9.73 -5.08
C GLN A 201 56.41 10.50 -4.01
N LEU A 202 57.22 11.25 -3.25
CA LEU A 202 56.76 12.23 -2.25
C LEU A 202 56.35 13.51 -2.96
N LEU A 203 55.14 14.01 -2.64
CA LEU A 203 54.78 15.42 -2.85
C LEU A 203 54.37 16.01 -1.49
N PRO A 204 54.70 17.27 -1.20
CA PRO A 204 54.70 17.82 0.15
C PRO A 204 53.27 18.24 0.57
N ILE A 205 52.99 17.97 1.84
CA ILE A 205 51.79 18.36 2.54
C ILE A 205 52.01 19.79 3.06
N VAL A 206 51.10 20.69 2.71
CA VAL A 206 50.98 22.01 3.35
C VAL A 206 49.95 21.88 4.46
N ASP A 207 50.39 22.04 5.68
CA ASP A 207 49.56 22.16 6.87
C ASP A 207 48.88 23.53 6.90
N VAL A 208 47.52 23.49 7.00
CA VAL A 208 46.77 24.66 7.42
C VAL A 208 45.86 24.26 8.57
N SER A 209 46.29 24.61 9.78
CA SER A 209 45.47 24.53 10.97
C SER A 209 44.49 25.72 11.04
N PRO A 210 43.23 25.57 11.41
CA PRO A 210 42.41 26.70 11.80
C PRO A 210 42.45 26.90 13.31
N GLN A 211 42.81 28.11 13.72
CA GLN A 211 42.62 28.60 15.08
C GLN A 211 41.17 29.07 15.34
N PRO A 212 40.70 29.00 16.59
CA PRO A 212 39.36 29.42 16.94
C PRO A 212 39.36 30.92 17.36
N ASN A 213 38.44 31.68 16.84
CA ASN A 213 38.12 33.01 17.39
C ASN A 213 36.77 32.96 18.11
N ASN A 214 36.86 33.08 19.43
CA ASN A 214 35.77 33.51 20.30
C ASN A 214 35.55 35.02 20.17
N ALA A 215 34.32 35.42 19.97
CA ALA A 215 33.84 36.73 20.38
C ALA A 215 32.40 36.62 20.83
N ALA A 216 32.24 36.77 22.15
CA ALA A 216 30.96 36.99 22.81
C ALA A 216 30.56 38.48 22.66
N ILE A 217 29.31 38.72 22.34
CA ILE A 217 28.65 40.03 22.67
C ILE A 217 27.24 39.73 23.15
N SER A 218 27.05 40.17 24.32
CA SER A 218 26.01 40.36 25.28
C SER A 218 24.61 40.75 24.83
N ALA A 219 23.70 40.33 25.71
CA ALA A 219 22.28 40.60 25.77
C ALA A 219 21.89 42.06 26.01
N SER A 220 20.71 42.41 25.55
CA SER A 220 19.76 43.29 26.26
C SER A 220 18.37 43.21 25.62
N LYS A 221 17.43 42.73 26.36
CA LYS A 221 16.26 43.31 27.03
C LYS A 221 15.06 43.71 26.16
N GLU A 222 13.99 42.96 26.44
CA GLU A 222 12.62 43.42 26.74
C GLU A 222 11.90 44.41 25.83
N THR A 223 10.76 44.01 25.32
CA THR A 223 9.50 44.67 25.65
C THR A 223 8.28 43.80 25.29
N GLN A 224 7.30 43.85 26.20
CA GLN A 224 6.03 43.12 26.24
C GLN A 224 4.93 43.76 25.37
N PRO A 225 3.69 43.28 25.41
CA PRO A 225 2.79 43.14 24.28
C PRO A 225 1.68 44.19 24.26
N LEU A 226 1.06 44.36 23.13
CA LEU A 226 -0.23 45.04 23.00
C LEU A 226 -1.19 44.22 22.15
N ALA A 227 -2.21 43.70 22.85
CA ALA A 227 -3.40 43.18 22.23
C ALA A 227 -4.23 44.30 21.62
N GLN A 228 -4.69 44.15 20.40
CA GLN A 228 -5.87 44.86 19.93
C GLN A 228 -6.64 43.99 18.93
N ASN A 229 -7.91 43.81 19.26
CA ASN A 229 -8.95 43.24 18.46
C ASN A 229 -9.13 44.02 17.16
N ALA A 230 -9.23 43.26 16.04
CA ALA A 230 -9.80 43.79 14.82
C ALA A 230 -10.77 42.79 14.25
N GLU A 231 -12.02 43.14 14.24
CA GLU A 231 -13.10 42.53 13.53
C GLU A 231 -12.77 42.46 12.03
N ILE A 232 -12.86 41.26 11.46
CA ILE A 232 -12.70 41.08 10.02
C ILE A 232 -14.09 41.13 9.40
N VAL A 233 -14.38 42.24 8.79
CA VAL A 233 -15.47 42.46 7.84
C VAL A 233 -15.15 41.69 6.57
N MET A 234 -16.00 40.74 6.23
CA MET A 234 -15.97 40.01 4.97
C MET A 234 -16.39 40.95 3.83
N SER A 235 -15.47 41.43 3.07
CA SER A 235 -15.74 42.00 1.75
C SER A 235 -15.32 41.02 0.67
N HIS A 236 -16.31 40.61 -0.09
CA HIS A 236 -16.12 39.87 -1.35
C HIS A 236 -15.53 40.85 -2.37
N ASP A 237 -14.23 40.80 -2.55
CA ASP A 237 -13.61 41.24 -3.77
C ASP A 237 -12.73 40.13 -4.32
N LEU A 238 -13.16 39.66 -5.47
CA LEU A 238 -12.34 38.84 -6.38
C LEU A 238 -11.25 39.76 -6.95
N ALA A 239 -10.31 40.17 -6.08
CA ALA A 239 -9.14 40.92 -6.48
C ALA A 239 -8.14 39.96 -7.12
N ALA A 240 -7.80 40.26 -8.35
CA ALA A 240 -6.67 39.84 -9.16
C ALA A 240 -5.66 38.96 -8.41
N VAL A 241 -5.48 37.75 -8.90
CA VAL A 241 -4.31 36.94 -8.59
C VAL A 241 -3.09 37.77 -8.94
N GLU A 242 -2.44 38.35 -7.93
CA GLU A 242 -1.12 38.94 -8.09
C GLU A 242 -0.23 37.89 -8.71
N THR A 243 0.09 38.05 -9.98
CA THR A 243 1.04 37.21 -10.69
C THR A 243 2.39 37.37 -10.02
N GLU A 244 2.81 36.38 -9.23
CA GLU A 244 4.16 36.35 -8.68
C GLU A 244 5.19 36.66 -9.79
N PRO A 245 6.24 37.44 -9.50
CA PRO A 245 7.27 37.72 -10.48
C PRO A 245 7.88 36.39 -10.95
N ILE A 246 7.69 36.07 -12.21
CA ILE A 246 8.27 34.87 -12.83
C ILE A 246 9.77 35.07 -12.81
N PRO A 247 10.55 34.21 -12.14
CA PRO A 247 12.00 34.33 -12.09
C PRO A 247 12.54 34.27 -13.51
N MET A 248 13.36 35.22 -13.85
CA MET A 248 13.88 35.36 -15.22
C MET A 248 14.97 34.30 -15.46
N SER A 249 14.66 33.28 -16.30
CA SER A 249 15.67 32.37 -16.78
C SER A 249 16.60 33.06 -17.74
N LEU A 250 17.91 32.80 -17.65
CA LEU A 250 18.89 33.26 -18.61
C LEU A 250 19.02 32.31 -19.81
N ASP A 251 18.70 31.05 -19.65
CA ASP A 251 18.74 30.06 -20.71
C ASP A 251 17.39 30.03 -21.45
N VAL A 252 17.45 30.23 -22.75
CA VAL A 252 16.29 30.07 -23.67
C VAL A 252 16.30 28.73 -24.39
N ASP A 253 17.42 28.02 -24.41
CA ASP A 253 17.52 26.69 -25.01
C ASP A 253 17.05 25.61 -24.01
N PRO A 254 15.97 24.88 -24.29
CA PRO A 254 15.49 23.82 -23.42
C PRO A 254 16.50 22.68 -23.21
N ALA A 255 17.42 22.48 -24.14
CA ALA A 255 18.42 21.42 -24.08
C ALA A 255 19.71 21.83 -23.32
N ASN A 256 19.94 23.11 -23.11
CA ASN A 256 21.12 23.62 -22.44
C ASN A 256 20.74 24.64 -21.36
N ARG A 257 20.83 24.23 -20.10
CA ARG A 257 20.49 25.02 -18.91
C ARG A 257 21.73 25.33 -18.05
N THR A 258 22.86 25.60 -18.71
CA THR A 258 24.14 25.79 -18.02
C THR A 258 24.16 27.09 -17.20
N TRP A 259 23.65 28.19 -17.72
CA TRP A 259 23.60 29.46 -17.01
C TRP A 259 22.67 29.42 -15.81
N ASP A 260 21.49 28.84 -15.94
CA ASP A 260 20.56 28.67 -14.82
C ASP A 260 21.15 27.81 -13.70
N ARG A 261 21.92 26.76 -14.07
CA ARG A 261 22.63 25.95 -13.07
C ARG A 261 23.73 26.77 -12.37
N LEU A 262 24.43 27.60 -13.12
CA LEU A 262 25.43 28.50 -12.56
C LEU A 262 24.81 29.52 -11.61
N LEU A 263 23.73 30.21 -12.02
CA LEU A 263 22.97 31.10 -11.15
C LEU A 263 22.52 30.42 -9.86
N ALA A 264 22.00 29.20 -9.96
CA ALA A 264 21.61 28.40 -8.79
C ALA A 264 22.81 28.09 -7.87
N CYS A 265 24.01 27.86 -8.42
CA CYS A 265 25.24 27.68 -7.63
C CYS A 265 25.65 28.95 -6.87
N PHE A 266 25.44 30.11 -7.46
CA PHE A 266 25.72 31.42 -6.83
C PHE A 266 24.59 31.92 -5.91
N GLY A 267 23.52 31.17 -5.74
CA GLY A 267 22.41 31.59 -4.90
C GLY A 267 21.47 32.61 -5.51
N LEU A 268 21.52 32.78 -6.83
CA LEU A 268 20.75 33.76 -7.59
C LEU A 268 19.50 33.15 -8.26
N LEU A 269 19.24 31.87 -8.09
CA LEU A 269 18.09 31.17 -8.64
C LEU A 269 17.55 30.19 -7.62
N ASP A 270 16.25 30.24 -7.34
CA ASP A 270 15.58 29.38 -6.36
C ASP A 270 14.82 28.19 -7.00
N ASP A 271 14.37 28.35 -8.25
CA ASP A 271 13.76 27.29 -9.05
C ASP A 271 13.87 27.61 -10.54
N ALA A 272 14.40 26.69 -11.33
CA ALA A 272 14.59 26.91 -12.76
C ALA A 272 13.25 27.08 -13.48
N GLN A 273 13.08 28.16 -14.22
CA GLN A 273 11.89 28.39 -15.02
C GLN A 273 11.74 27.27 -16.07
N PRO A 274 10.51 26.76 -16.31
CA PRO A 274 10.28 25.82 -17.38
C PRO A 274 10.46 26.48 -18.76
N VAL A 275 11.33 25.90 -19.56
CA VAL A 275 11.57 26.28 -20.95
C VAL A 275 11.29 25.04 -21.80
N PHE A 276 10.42 25.18 -22.77
CA PHE A 276 10.04 24.10 -23.67
C PHE A 276 10.55 24.38 -25.09
N GLY A 277 10.87 23.29 -25.78
CA GLY A 277 11.11 23.28 -27.20
C GLY A 277 10.29 22.21 -27.89
N ASP A 278 10.17 22.28 -29.19
CA ASP A 278 9.46 21.29 -29.98
C ASP A 278 10.13 19.91 -29.84
N ALA A 279 9.32 18.92 -29.53
CA ALA A 279 9.77 17.53 -29.35
C ALA A 279 8.70 16.57 -29.84
N GLN A 280 9.11 15.53 -30.56
CA GLN A 280 8.21 14.52 -31.09
C GLN A 280 8.25 13.24 -30.25
N ALA A 281 7.12 12.57 -30.16
CA ALA A 281 6.95 11.25 -29.53
C ALA A 281 7.59 11.15 -28.13
N VAL A 282 7.43 12.17 -27.29
CA VAL A 282 7.97 12.18 -25.91
C VAL A 282 7.22 11.13 -25.10
N ALA A 283 7.94 10.11 -24.66
CA ALA A 283 7.35 8.99 -23.92
C ALA A 283 6.74 9.46 -22.59
N GLY A 284 5.50 9.04 -22.32
CA GLY A 284 4.79 9.42 -21.09
C GLY A 284 4.30 10.87 -21.06
N ALA A 285 4.36 11.62 -22.16
CA ALA A 285 3.91 13.01 -22.19
C ALA A 285 2.40 13.16 -22.02
N GLY A 286 1.62 12.10 -22.24
CA GLY A 286 0.20 12.07 -21.91
C GLY A 286 -0.09 12.36 -20.43
N VAL A 287 0.89 12.19 -19.51
CA VAL A 287 0.75 12.55 -18.08
C VAL A 287 0.50 14.05 -17.88
N LEU A 288 0.89 14.90 -18.83
CA LEU A 288 0.63 16.34 -18.78
C LEU A 288 -0.87 16.66 -18.79
N CYS A 289 -1.73 15.76 -19.27
CA CYS A 289 -3.19 15.88 -19.13
C CYS A 289 -3.66 15.94 -17.67
N ALA A 290 -2.84 15.54 -16.71
CA ALA A 290 -3.17 15.66 -15.30
C ALA A 290 -2.89 17.07 -14.72
N LEU A 291 -2.17 17.93 -15.43
CA LEU A 291 -1.80 19.27 -14.94
C LEU A 291 -3.01 20.14 -14.57
N PRO A 292 -4.11 20.18 -15.34
CA PRO A 292 -5.27 20.97 -14.93
C PRO A 292 -5.83 20.53 -13.57
N ALA A 293 -5.98 19.23 -13.33
CA ALA A 293 -6.46 18.70 -12.06
C ALA A 293 -5.45 18.93 -10.92
N LEU A 294 -4.15 18.80 -11.20
CA LEU A 294 -3.09 19.11 -10.21
C LEU A 294 -3.05 20.60 -9.85
N ALA A 295 -3.22 21.48 -10.82
CA ALA A 295 -3.31 22.93 -10.57
C ALA A 295 -4.55 23.27 -9.75
N ALA A 296 -5.70 22.74 -10.13
CA ALA A 296 -6.97 22.94 -9.41
C ALA A 296 -6.92 22.43 -7.95
N SER A 297 -6.12 21.39 -7.66
CA SER A 297 -5.92 20.92 -6.28
C SER A 297 -5.29 21.96 -5.34
N GLY A 298 -4.71 23.02 -5.88
CA GLY A 298 -4.04 24.08 -5.13
C GLY A 298 -2.68 23.68 -4.54
N ILE A 299 -2.13 22.49 -4.87
CA ILE A 299 -0.89 21.97 -4.26
C ILE A 299 0.30 22.91 -4.42
N PHE A 300 0.48 23.52 -5.60
CA PHE A 300 1.63 24.39 -5.87
C PHE A 300 1.55 25.70 -5.06
N CYS A 301 0.40 26.39 -5.11
CA CYS A 301 0.18 27.63 -4.38
C CYS A 301 0.24 27.41 -2.86
N THR A 302 -0.47 26.42 -2.34
CA THR A 302 -0.47 26.10 -0.90
C THR A 302 0.92 25.72 -0.40
N ALA A 303 1.64 24.88 -1.15
CA ALA A 303 3.00 24.52 -0.78
C ALA A 303 3.93 25.73 -0.79
N TYR A 304 3.83 26.61 -1.78
CA TYR A 304 4.63 27.84 -1.83
C TYR A 304 4.32 28.76 -0.63
N LYS A 305 3.05 29.00 -0.31
CA LYS A 305 2.64 29.80 0.87
C LYS A 305 3.21 29.24 2.18
N LEU A 306 3.32 27.92 2.31
CA LEU A 306 3.78 27.28 3.54
C LEU A 306 5.29 27.14 3.62
N TYR A 307 5.94 26.66 2.57
CA TYR A 307 7.37 26.36 2.57
C TYR A 307 8.22 27.52 2.08
N GLY A 308 7.63 28.42 1.25
CA GLY A 308 8.39 29.42 0.53
C GLY A 308 9.43 28.78 -0.38
N GLU A 309 10.51 29.49 -0.62
CA GLU A 309 11.65 28.97 -1.34
C GLU A 309 12.44 27.98 -0.48
N ILE A 310 12.75 26.81 -1.03
CA ILE A 310 13.48 25.76 -0.29
C ILE A 310 15.01 25.92 -0.40
N GLY A 311 15.44 27.17 -0.62
CA GLY A 311 16.83 27.58 -0.78
C GLY A 311 17.29 27.56 -2.22
N PRO A 312 18.35 28.32 -2.53
CA PRO A 312 18.86 28.49 -3.89
C PRO A 312 19.13 27.16 -4.56
N SER A 313 18.53 26.93 -5.72
CA SER A 313 18.76 25.70 -6.47
C SER A 313 18.10 25.68 -7.83
N PHE A 314 18.70 24.98 -8.76
CA PHE A 314 18.12 24.70 -10.06
C PHE A 314 16.79 23.91 -9.99
N TYR A 315 16.67 22.94 -9.06
CA TYR A 315 15.44 22.20 -8.78
C TYR A 315 14.83 22.72 -7.48
N GLY A 316 13.96 23.70 -7.56
CA GLY A 316 13.30 24.31 -6.42
C GLY A 316 12.07 23.58 -5.92
N LEU A 317 11.17 24.30 -5.24
CA LEU A 317 9.97 23.70 -4.65
C LEU A 317 9.00 23.19 -5.72
N ARG A 318 8.61 24.05 -6.67
CA ARG A 318 7.68 23.70 -7.74
C ARG A 318 8.18 22.49 -8.55
N THR A 319 9.45 22.57 -9.03
CA THR A 319 10.05 21.48 -9.80
C THR A 319 10.10 20.18 -9.02
N THR A 320 10.41 20.25 -7.71
CA THR A 320 10.42 19.05 -6.84
C THR A 320 9.01 18.44 -6.71
N LEU A 321 8.00 19.25 -6.43
CA LEU A 321 6.62 18.77 -6.29
C LEU A 321 6.10 18.22 -7.60
N LEU A 322 6.29 18.95 -8.70
CA LEU A 322 5.85 18.50 -10.03
C LEU A 322 6.52 17.17 -10.40
N THR A 323 7.84 17.03 -10.18
CA THR A 323 8.55 15.76 -10.43
C THR A 323 7.93 14.62 -9.63
N LEU A 324 7.67 14.81 -8.33
CA LEU A 324 7.10 13.77 -7.47
C LEU A 324 5.65 13.39 -7.87
N LEU A 325 4.85 14.37 -8.29
CA LEU A 325 3.47 14.16 -8.77
C LEU A 325 3.47 13.39 -10.10
N LEU A 326 4.28 13.82 -11.08
CA LEU A 326 4.40 13.13 -12.36
C LEU A 326 4.97 11.71 -12.18
N MET A 327 5.95 11.52 -11.30
CA MET A 327 6.42 10.18 -10.94
C MET A 327 5.28 9.30 -10.42
N ALA A 328 4.44 9.83 -9.52
CA ALA A 328 3.33 9.08 -8.95
C ALA A 328 2.33 8.67 -10.05
N LEU A 329 1.96 9.58 -10.95
CA LEU A 329 1.03 9.32 -12.06
C LEU A 329 1.62 8.38 -13.13
N LEU A 330 2.91 8.48 -13.43
CA LEU A 330 3.63 7.57 -14.33
C LEU A 330 3.97 6.21 -13.68
N ARG A 331 3.55 5.97 -12.43
CA ARG A 331 3.85 4.75 -11.66
C ARG A 331 5.34 4.52 -11.41
N ILE A 332 6.14 5.57 -11.39
CA ILE A 332 7.51 5.55 -10.91
C ILE A 332 7.45 5.55 -9.37
N LYS A 333 7.22 4.39 -8.80
CA LYS A 333 6.75 4.20 -7.41
C LYS A 333 7.76 4.62 -6.34
N ARG A 334 9.04 4.73 -6.69
CA ARG A 334 10.16 5.10 -5.78
C ARG A 334 11.16 6.00 -6.51
N PRO A 335 11.85 6.90 -5.83
CA PRO A 335 12.92 7.68 -6.44
C PRO A 335 13.99 6.82 -7.11
N GLU A 336 14.27 5.62 -6.59
CA GLU A 336 15.26 4.69 -7.16
C GLU A 336 14.89 4.21 -8.57
N ALA A 337 13.61 4.09 -8.87
CA ALA A 337 13.11 3.65 -10.17
C ALA A 337 13.36 4.70 -11.27
N LEU A 338 13.65 5.97 -10.92
CA LEU A 338 14.08 6.98 -11.89
C LEU A 338 15.32 6.56 -12.69
N LYS A 339 16.14 5.66 -12.16
CA LYS A 339 17.31 5.13 -12.87
C LYS A 339 16.97 4.26 -14.08
N GLU A 340 15.73 3.81 -14.15
CA GLU A 340 15.19 2.99 -15.24
C GLU A 340 14.60 3.85 -16.37
N HIS A 341 14.51 5.18 -16.15
CA HIS A 341 13.95 6.15 -17.08
C HIS A 341 15.04 7.09 -17.58
N ASP A 342 14.89 7.53 -18.82
CA ASP A 342 15.77 8.55 -19.40
C ASP A 342 15.53 9.91 -18.71
N PRO A 343 16.55 10.50 -18.07
CA PRO A 343 16.43 11.78 -17.40
C PRO A 343 16.06 12.93 -18.32
N GLN A 344 16.46 12.89 -19.60
CA GLN A 344 16.17 13.93 -20.58
C GLN A 344 14.68 13.87 -20.99
N VAL A 345 14.15 12.66 -21.22
CA VAL A 345 12.72 12.49 -21.54
C VAL A 345 11.85 13.02 -20.38
N LEU A 346 12.16 12.64 -19.14
CA LEU A 346 11.45 13.17 -17.97
C LEU A 346 11.69 14.66 -17.77
N GLY A 347 12.88 15.17 -18.11
CA GLY A 347 13.20 16.59 -18.08
C GLY A 347 12.29 17.41 -19.02
N ARG A 348 12.05 16.93 -20.23
CA ARG A 348 11.14 17.58 -21.20
C ARG A 348 9.73 17.75 -20.65
N LEU A 349 9.23 16.79 -19.85
CA LEU A 349 7.91 16.90 -19.20
C LEU A 349 7.87 18.05 -18.14
N LEU A 350 9.03 18.43 -17.64
CA LEU A 350 9.18 19.49 -16.63
C LEU A 350 9.57 20.84 -17.24
N GLY A 351 9.80 20.91 -18.53
CA GLY A 351 10.39 22.06 -19.21
C GLY A 351 11.88 22.28 -18.84
N LEU A 352 12.60 21.18 -18.61
CA LEU A 352 14.02 21.19 -18.20
C LEU A 352 14.86 20.28 -19.11
N ASP A 353 16.15 20.52 -19.17
CA ASP A 353 17.11 19.68 -19.91
C ASP A 353 17.13 18.24 -19.39
N ARG A 354 16.97 18.05 -18.09
CA ARG A 354 16.90 16.73 -17.45
C ARG A 354 16.14 16.78 -16.13
N ALA A 355 15.53 15.67 -15.77
CA ALA A 355 14.88 15.50 -14.48
C ALA A 355 15.88 15.43 -13.30
N PRO A 356 15.45 15.75 -12.07
CA PRO A 356 16.29 15.64 -10.89
C PRO A 356 16.75 14.18 -10.65
N GLU A 357 18.00 13.99 -10.28
CA GLU A 357 18.51 12.69 -9.87
C GLU A 357 17.91 12.22 -8.54
N VAL A 358 17.94 10.91 -8.31
CA VAL A 358 17.50 10.25 -7.07
C VAL A 358 18.05 10.91 -5.80
N LYS A 359 19.37 11.23 -5.80
CA LYS A 359 20.01 11.89 -4.65
C LYS A 359 19.46 13.29 -4.41
N THR A 360 19.21 14.02 -5.50
CA THR A 360 18.65 15.38 -5.45
C THR A 360 17.23 15.33 -4.89
N LEU A 361 16.34 14.50 -5.41
CA LEU A 361 14.98 14.36 -4.87
C LEU A 361 14.97 13.96 -3.40
N ARG A 362 15.78 13.01 -3.01
CA ARG A 362 15.88 12.61 -1.59
C ARG A 362 16.32 13.77 -0.70
N ARG A 363 17.31 14.55 -1.13
CA ARG A 363 17.77 15.74 -0.40
C ARG A 363 16.67 16.79 -0.30
N LYS A 364 15.93 17.03 -1.41
CA LYS A 364 14.82 17.99 -1.43
C LYS A 364 13.66 17.54 -0.52
N VAL A 365 13.24 16.27 -0.58
CA VAL A 365 12.23 15.74 0.34
C VAL A 365 12.69 15.83 1.80
N THR A 366 14.00 15.60 2.08
CA THR A 366 14.57 15.80 3.42
C THR A 366 14.49 17.26 3.84
N ARG A 367 14.81 18.18 2.94
CA ARG A 367 14.70 19.62 3.20
C ARG A 367 13.25 20.01 3.50
N LEU A 368 12.28 19.57 2.69
CA LEU A 368 10.86 19.82 2.96
C LEU A 368 10.44 19.26 4.33
N ALA A 369 10.88 18.07 4.66
CA ALA A 369 10.59 17.44 5.95
C ALA A 369 11.18 18.22 7.14
N SER A 370 12.30 18.90 6.98
CA SER A 370 12.91 19.70 8.05
C SER A 370 12.06 20.89 8.49
N TYR A 371 11.17 21.37 7.64
CA TYR A 371 10.25 22.47 7.98
C TYR A 371 9.07 22.02 8.87
N ARG A 372 8.78 20.73 8.97
CA ARG A 372 7.70 20.12 9.77
C ARG A 372 6.31 20.72 9.46
N LYS A 373 6.02 21.01 8.20
CA LYS A 373 4.77 21.63 7.74
C LYS A 373 3.86 20.69 6.93
N ALA A 374 4.17 19.38 6.85
CA ALA A 374 3.40 18.46 6.04
C ALA A 374 1.96 18.29 6.53
N GLU A 375 1.74 18.30 7.84
CA GLU A 375 0.39 18.26 8.41
C GLU A 375 -0.43 19.50 8.05
N GLN A 376 0.18 20.67 8.17
CA GLN A 376 -0.46 21.94 7.78
C GLN A 376 -0.78 21.96 6.27
N LEU A 377 0.16 21.49 5.43
CA LEU A 377 -0.10 21.35 3.99
C LEU A 377 -1.31 20.42 3.73
N GLY A 378 -1.36 19.28 4.40
CA GLY A 378 -2.47 18.34 4.27
C GLY A 378 -3.81 18.95 4.68
N ARG A 379 -3.83 19.73 5.76
CA ARG A 379 -5.02 20.42 6.25
C ARG A 379 -5.52 21.48 5.27
N GLU A 380 -4.64 22.30 4.71
CA GLU A 380 -5.03 23.34 3.74
C GLU A 380 -5.55 22.71 2.43
N LEU A 381 -4.89 21.67 1.92
CA LEU A 381 -5.37 20.92 0.75
C LEU A 381 -6.74 20.27 1.01
N ALA A 382 -6.94 19.70 2.19
CA ALA A 382 -8.24 19.14 2.58
C ALA A 382 -9.32 20.22 2.66
N ARG A 383 -8.98 21.43 3.15
CA ARG A 383 -9.91 22.57 3.21
C ARG A 383 -10.35 22.98 1.81
N LEU A 384 -9.42 23.11 0.86
CA LEU A 384 -9.74 23.40 -0.54
C LEU A 384 -10.66 22.32 -1.13
N ARG A 385 -10.35 21.05 -0.88
CA ARG A 385 -11.14 19.91 -1.37
C ARG A 385 -12.56 19.87 -0.77
N VAL A 386 -12.71 20.21 0.51
CA VAL A 386 -14.03 20.33 1.16
C VAL A 386 -14.84 21.47 0.57
N THR A 387 -14.21 22.59 0.24
CA THR A 387 -14.89 23.72 -0.40
C THR A 387 -15.41 23.32 -1.78
N GLU A 388 -14.61 22.66 -2.58
CA GLU A 388 -14.97 22.22 -3.93
C GLU A 388 -16.05 21.11 -3.93
N ARG A 389 -15.90 20.11 -3.03
CA ARG A 389 -16.73 18.89 -3.01
C ARG A 389 -17.64 18.78 -1.80
N GLY A 390 -18.10 19.90 -1.26
CA GLY A 390 -18.91 19.96 -0.04
C GLY A 390 -20.16 19.07 -0.05
N HIS A 391 -20.75 18.81 -1.21
CA HIS A 391 -21.90 17.92 -1.39
C HIS A 391 -21.58 16.43 -1.11
N LEU A 392 -20.31 16.02 -1.14
CA LEU A 392 -19.87 14.64 -0.88
C LEU A 392 -19.46 14.41 0.58
N MET A 393 -19.57 15.42 1.46
CA MET A 393 -19.12 15.36 2.85
C MET A 393 -20.17 14.77 3.82
N GLY A 394 -21.33 14.35 3.36
CA GLY A 394 -22.40 13.80 4.22
C GLY A 394 -22.01 12.49 4.93
N PHE A 395 -21.16 11.70 4.30
CA PHE A 395 -20.58 10.47 4.83
C PHE A 395 -19.06 10.50 4.67
N LEU A 396 -18.34 10.31 5.77
CA LEU A 396 -16.89 10.18 5.76
C LEU A 396 -16.49 8.80 6.26
N TYR A 397 -15.67 8.12 5.47
CA TYR A 397 -15.17 6.79 5.76
C TYR A 397 -13.80 6.89 6.42
N VAL A 398 -13.66 6.34 7.62
CA VAL A 398 -12.40 6.36 8.37
C VAL A 398 -11.87 4.93 8.50
N ASP A 399 -10.65 4.72 8.06
CA ASP A 399 -9.97 3.43 8.20
C ASP A 399 -8.47 3.59 8.48
N GLY A 400 -7.91 2.60 9.18
CA GLY A 400 -6.52 2.56 9.58
C GLY A 400 -5.68 1.69 8.64
N HIS A 401 -4.64 2.26 8.07
CA HIS A 401 -3.68 1.53 7.25
C HIS A 401 -2.39 1.24 8.03
N VAL A 402 -2.11 -0.06 8.25
CA VAL A 402 -0.92 -0.51 9.00
C VAL A 402 0.18 -0.93 8.03
N ARG A 403 1.36 -0.34 8.21
CA ARG A 403 2.58 -0.62 7.43
C ARG A 403 3.63 -1.30 8.29
N VAL A 404 4.08 -2.46 7.84
CA VAL A 404 5.09 -3.26 8.53
C VAL A 404 6.48 -2.64 8.37
N TYR A 405 7.23 -2.64 9.46
CA TYR A 405 8.64 -2.27 9.47
C TYR A 405 9.52 -3.52 9.58
N HIS A 406 10.39 -3.70 8.59
CA HIS A 406 11.31 -4.84 8.51
C HIS A 406 12.76 -4.51 8.92
N GLY A 407 12.98 -3.32 9.50
CA GLY A 407 14.31 -2.90 9.93
C GLY A 407 14.69 -3.42 11.31
N LYS A 408 15.90 -3.05 11.79
CA LYS A 408 16.50 -3.54 13.04
C LYS A 408 16.15 -2.71 14.28
N ARG A 409 15.44 -1.57 14.13
CA ARG A 409 15.15 -0.67 15.24
C ARG A 409 14.00 -1.18 16.09
N ASN A 410 14.04 -0.87 17.39
CA ASN A 410 12.99 -1.26 18.32
C ASN A 410 11.77 -0.33 18.19
N ILE A 411 10.85 -0.69 17.29
CA ILE A 411 9.60 0.03 17.04
C ILE A 411 8.45 -0.75 17.69
N PRO A 412 7.47 -0.07 18.28
CA PRO A 412 6.32 -0.73 18.88
C PRO A 412 5.57 -1.62 17.88
N LYS A 413 5.19 -2.82 18.35
CA LYS A 413 4.46 -3.78 17.54
C LYS A 413 2.98 -3.41 17.45
N THR A 414 2.43 -3.49 16.24
CA THR A 414 1.00 -3.34 15.96
C THR A 414 0.46 -4.62 15.33
N HIS A 415 -0.79 -4.96 15.59
CA HIS A 415 -1.43 -6.09 14.94
C HIS A 415 -1.69 -5.79 13.46
N VAL A 416 -1.11 -6.59 12.59
CA VAL A 416 -1.28 -6.50 11.15
C VAL A 416 -2.34 -7.53 10.73
N ALA A 417 -3.56 -7.07 10.47
CA ALA A 417 -4.72 -7.93 10.21
C ALA A 417 -4.50 -8.88 9.02
N ARG A 418 -3.83 -8.42 7.96
CA ARG A 418 -3.55 -9.22 6.75
C ARG A 418 -2.75 -10.49 7.00
N ILE A 419 -1.78 -10.43 7.91
CA ILE A 419 -0.91 -11.56 8.25
C ILE A 419 -1.21 -12.13 9.63
N ARG A 420 -2.20 -11.58 10.34
CA ARG A 420 -2.65 -11.98 11.68
C ARG A 420 -1.52 -12.06 12.72
N LEU A 421 -0.49 -11.22 12.56
CA LEU A 421 0.68 -11.17 13.43
C LEU A 421 0.87 -9.77 14.02
N ALA A 422 1.45 -9.69 15.21
CA ALA A 422 1.91 -8.44 15.80
C ALA A 422 3.36 -8.19 15.37
N MET A 423 3.59 -7.17 14.54
CA MET A 423 4.91 -6.81 14.00
C MET A 423 5.22 -5.35 14.29
N PRO A 424 6.52 -4.96 14.32
CA PRO A 424 6.89 -3.56 14.29
C PRO A 424 6.20 -2.88 13.10
N ALA A 425 5.44 -1.83 13.35
CA ALA A 425 4.64 -1.21 12.31
C ALA A 425 4.26 0.23 12.66
N THR A 426 3.93 1.01 11.65
CA THR A 426 3.32 2.34 11.75
C THR A 426 1.90 2.30 11.20
N SER A 427 1.03 3.16 11.72
CA SER A 427 -0.35 3.25 11.26
C SER A 427 -0.65 4.66 10.75
N ASP A 428 -1.37 4.77 9.64
CA ASP A 428 -1.95 6.00 9.17
C ASP A 428 -3.47 5.85 9.16
N TYR A 429 -4.20 6.89 9.55
CA TYR A 429 -5.66 6.95 9.44
C TYR A 429 -6.04 7.81 8.25
N TRP A 430 -6.79 7.23 7.34
CA TRP A 430 -7.28 7.89 6.14
C TRP A 430 -8.74 8.20 6.28
N VAL A 431 -9.10 9.41 5.88
CA VAL A 431 -10.49 9.85 5.79
C VAL A 431 -10.83 10.04 4.33
N ASN A 432 -11.84 9.30 3.88
CA ASN A 432 -12.32 9.32 2.51
C ASN A 432 -13.74 9.90 2.47
N ASP A 433 -14.08 10.60 1.40
CA ASP A 433 -15.42 11.14 1.16
C ASP A 433 -16.41 10.04 0.75
N GLN A 434 -17.64 10.44 0.48
CA GLN A 434 -18.73 9.54 0.07
C GLN A 434 -18.43 8.79 -1.24
N SER A 435 -17.63 9.35 -2.12
CA SER A 435 -17.21 8.72 -3.39
C SER A 435 -16.07 7.73 -3.20
N GLY A 436 -15.43 7.72 -2.02
CA GLY A 436 -14.26 6.90 -1.71
C GLY A 436 -12.92 7.60 -2.00
N ASP A 437 -12.93 8.89 -2.37
CA ASP A 437 -11.73 9.67 -2.58
C ASP A 437 -11.14 10.12 -1.24
N PRO A 438 -9.80 10.07 -1.08
CA PRO A 438 -9.17 10.49 0.16
C PRO A 438 -9.31 12.00 0.35
N LEU A 439 -9.68 12.42 1.54
CA LEU A 439 -9.78 13.82 1.94
C LEU A 439 -8.50 14.26 2.65
N PHE A 440 -8.06 13.50 3.65
CA PHE A 440 -6.79 13.70 4.32
C PHE A 440 -6.29 12.42 4.99
N VAL A 441 -5.04 12.44 5.43
CA VAL A 441 -4.38 11.36 6.15
C VAL A 441 -3.71 11.89 7.40
N MET A 442 -3.90 11.18 8.51
CA MET A 442 -3.24 11.44 9.78
C MET A 442 -2.31 10.27 10.12
N THR A 443 -1.05 10.58 10.43
CA THR A 443 -0.11 9.58 10.88
C THR A 443 -0.28 9.35 12.38
N ALA A 444 -0.68 8.15 12.77
CA ALA A 444 -0.94 7.81 14.15
C ALA A 444 0.34 7.46 14.90
N VAL A 445 0.30 7.68 16.20
CA VAL A 445 1.27 7.11 17.12
C VAL A 445 1.25 5.58 16.99
N ALA A 446 2.42 4.97 16.99
CA ALA A 446 2.54 3.51 16.89
C ALA A 446 1.64 2.82 17.95
N ASN A 447 0.93 1.78 17.50
CA ASN A 447 -0.02 1.02 18.34
C ASN A 447 -1.24 1.80 18.85
N ALA A 448 -1.60 2.93 18.25
CA ALA A 448 -2.87 3.61 18.51
C ALA A 448 -4.00 2.93 17.76
N GLY A 449 -4.90 2.25 18.46
CA GLY A 449 -6.11 1.65 17.88
C GLY A 449 -7.14 2.72 17.50
N MET A 450 -8.06 2.38 16.58
CA MET A 450 -9.07 3.28 16.05
C MET A 450 -9.91 3.96 17.14
N VAL A 451 -10.26 3.26 18.24
CA VAL A 451 -11.01 3.84 19.36
C VAL A 451 -10.28 5.04 20.00
N LYS A 452 -8.93 5.00 20.02
CA LYS A 452 -8.12 6.10 20.58
C LYS A 452 -7.98 7.23 19.54
N MET A 453 -7.80 6.89 18.27
CA MET A 453 -7.49 7.86 17.22
C MET A 453 -8.72 8.58 16.66
N LEU A 454 -9.90 7.94 16.67
CA LEU A 454 -11.11 8.56 16.14
C LEU A 454 -11.39 9.97 16.71
N PRO A 455 -11.30 10.23 18.03
CA PRO A 455 -11.52 11.59 18.54
C PRO A 455 -10.55 12.62 17.95
N GLU A 456 -9.28 12.26 17.77
CA GLU A 456 -8.25 13.15 17.21
C GLU A 456 -8.54 13.41 15.71
N VAL A 457 -8.83 12.34 14.96
CA VAL A 457 -9.22 12.44 13.54
C VAL A 457 -10.47 13.31 13.37
N LEU A 458 -11.47 13.15 14.25
CA LEU A 458 -12.73 13.89 14.14
C LEU A 458 -12.60 15.35 14.61
N ALA A 459 -11.64 15.67 15.46
CA ALA A 459 -11.32 17.06 15.76
C ALA A 459 -10.81 17.79 14.49
N GLU A 460 -9.94 17.16 13.71
CA GLU A 460 -9.50 17.70 12.40
C GLU A 460 -10.65 17.75 11.40
N VAL A 461 -11.48 16.71 11.32
CA VAL A 461 -12.68 16.74 10.46
C VAL A 461 -13.56 17.94 10.81
N ARG A 462 -13.80 18.21 12.10
CA ARG A 462 -14.64 19.31 12.55
C ARG A 462 -14.10 20.69 12.13
N GLN A 463 -12.77 20.86 12.18
CA GLN A 463 -12.13 22.08 11.68
C GLN A 463 -12.31 22.26 10.17
N LEU A 464 -12.34 21.18 9.40
CA LEU A 464 -12.48 21.22 7.94
C LEU A 464 -13.92 21.48 7.49
N VAL A 465 -14.89 20.84 8.15
CA VAL A 465 -16.29 20.82 7.69
C VAL A 465 -17.22 21.76 8.47
N GLY A 466 -16.72 22.39 9.54
CA GLY A 466 -17.49 23.28 10.40
C GLY A 466 -18.65 22.56 11.10
N ALA A 467 -19.79 23.23 11.24
CA ALA A 467 -20.97 22.70 11.94
C ALA A 467 -21.82 21.71 11.13
N ARG A 468 -21.40 21.30 9.95
CA ARG A 468 -22.18 20.37 9.10
C ARG A 468 -22.43 19.06 9.82
N ARG A 469 -23.65 18.53 9.64
CA ARG A 469 -24.02 17.19 10.12
C ARG A 469 -23.36 16.14 9.24
N ILE A 470 -22.49 15.30 9.84
CA ILE A 470 -21.70 14.30 9.15
C ILE A 470 -21.85 12.95 9.80
N THR A 471 -21.98 11.91 8.99
CA THR A 471 -22.00 10.53 9.43
C THR A 471 -20.62 9.91 9.23
N ILE A 472 -20.00 9.46 10.30
CA ILE A 472 -18.71 8.79 10.28
C ILE A 472 -18.91 7.28 10.13
N VAL A 473 -18.34 6.72 9.07
CA VAL A 473 -18.41 5.30 8.75
C VAL A 473 -17.08 4.66 9.06
N PHE A 474 -17.06 3.63 9.92
CA PHE A 474 -15.84 2.96 10.33
C PHE A 474 -16.08 1.47 10.64
N ASP A 475 -15.00 0.70 10.69
CA ASP A 475 -15.04 -0.73 10.92
C ASP A 475 -15.21 -1.12 12.40
N ARG A 476 -15.19 -2.43 12.69
CA ARG A 476 -15.27 -2.98 14.06
C ARG A 476 -14.10 -2.59 14.96
N GLY A 477 -13.01 -2.06 14.41
CA GLY A 477 -11.87 -1.54 15.17
C GLY A 477 -12.22 -0.33 16.02
N GLY A 478 -13.21 0.48 15.59
CA GLY A 478 -13.73 1.62 16.32
C GLY A 478 -14.86 1.27 17.32
N TRP A 479 -15.17 -0.01 17.53
CA TRP A 479 -16.29 -0.41 18.35
C TRP A 479 -16.09 -0.08 19.83
N SER A 480 -16.78 0.94 20.31
CA SER A 480 -16.88 1.29 21.73
C SER A 480 -18.17 2.12 21.98
N PRO A 481 -19.18 1.58 22.67
CA PRO A 481 -20.39 2.34 22.99
C PRO A 481 -20.11 3.65 23.77
N LYS A 482 -19.07 3.69 24.61
CA LYS A 482 -18.63 4.92 25.27
C LYS A 482 -18.09 5.95 24.27
N LEU A 483 -17.36 5.49 23.25
CA LEU A 483 -16.92 6.36 22.18
C LEU A 483 -18.11 6.87 21.36
N PHE A 484 -19.08 6.01 21.04
CA PHE A 484 -20.27 6.41 20.28
C PHE A 484 -21.00 7.56 20.96
N GLN A 485 -21.20 7.49 22.28
CA GLN A 485 -21.78 8.61 23.04
C GLN A 485 -20.97 9.89 22.86
N LYS A 486 -19.65 9.84 23.03
CA LYS A 486 -18.77 10.99 22.83
C LYS A 486 -18.87 11.59 21.41
N LEU A 487 -19.00 10.73 20.38
CA LEU A 487 -19.12 11.18 19.00
C LEU A 487 -20.45 11.89 18.76
N LEU A 488 -21.53 11.36 19.33
CA LEU A 488 -22.86 11.99 19.26
C LEU A 488 -22.89 13.32 20.02
N ASP A 489 -22.26 13.38 21.19
CA ASP A 489 -22.12 14.61 21.97
C ASP A 489 -21.32 15.67 21.18
N ALA A 490 -20.38 15.25 20.32
CA ALA A 490 -19.64 16.11 19.39
C ALA A 490 -20.37 16.35 18.06
N HIS A 491 -21.65 16.05 17.98
CA HIS A 491 -22.51 16.24 16.80
C HIS A 491 -22.04 15.48 15.53
N PHE A 492 -21.46 14.29 15.72
CA PHE A 492 -21.18 13.35 14.63
C PHE A 492 -22.16 12.19 14.69
N ASP A 493 -22.78 11.87 13.57
CA ASP A 493 -23.50 10.61 13.43
C ASP A 493 -22.53 9.44 13.20
N ILE A 494 -22.93 8.25 13.58
CA ILE A 494 -22.12 7.05 13.44
C ILE A 494 -22.77 6.00 12.56
N LEU A 495 -21.93 5.23 11.86
CA LEU A 495 -22.33 4.07 11.10
C LEU A 495 -21.22 3.01 11.17
N THR A 496 -21.50 1.84 11.76
CA THR A 496 -20.47 0.80 11.96
C THR A 496 -21.08 -0.59 12.07
N TYR A 497 -20.27 -1.63 11.87
CA TYR A 497 -20.68 -3.00 12.14
C TYR A 497 -20.78 -3.27 13.64
N ARG A 498 -21.81 -4.01 14.04
CA ARG A 498 -21.94 -4.47 15.43
C ARG A 498 -20.88 -5.52 15.75
N LYS A 499 -20.28 -5.39 16.94
CA LYS A 499 -19.30 -6.35 17.48
C LYS A 499 -19.94 -7.17 18.61
N GLY A 500 -19.58 -8.46 18.68
CA GLY A 500 -20.01 -9.39 19.70
C GLY A 500 -21.17 -10.28 19.26
N LYS A 501 -21.58 -11.18 20.16
CA LYS A 501 -22.70 -12.11 19.89
C LYS A 501 -24.03 -11.34 19.85
N CYS A 502 -24.82 -11.57 18.84
CA CYS A 502 -26.16 -11.04 18.68
C CYS A 502 -27.16 -12.17 18.61
N ARG A 503 -28.37 -11.95 19.15
CA ARG A 503 -29.50 -12.84 18.91
C ARG A 503 -29.83 -12.79 17.42
N ARG A 504 -30.00 -13.96 16.80
CA ARG A 504 -30.44 -14.04 15.40
C ARG A 504 -31.88 -13.56 15.31
N VAL A 505 -32.18 -12.87 14.24
CA VAL A 505 -33.54 -12.46 13.88
C VAL A 505 -34.14 -13.55 13.03
N GLY A 506 -35.43 -13.92 13.26
CA GLY A 506 -36.12 -14.90 12.43
C GLY A 506 -36.19 -14.43 10.98
N GLU A 507 -36.04 -15.31 10.03
CA GLU A 507 -35.95 -14.95 8.61
C GLU A 507 -37.21 -14.31 8.05
N HIS A 508 -38.38 -14.68 8.61
CA HIS A 508 -39.71 -14.14 8.26
C HIS A 508 -39.82 -12.62 8.57
N ARG A 509 -38.93 -12.05 9.40
CA ARG A 509 -38.95 -10.63 9.76
C ARG A 509 -38.14 -9.76 8.79
N PHE A 510 -37.46 -10.37 7.85
CA PHE A 510 -36.69 -9.60 6.86
C PHE A 510 -37.56 -9.19 5.69
N ILE A 511 -37.53 -7.91 5.36
CA ILE A 511 -38.27 -7.33 4.26
C ILE A 511 -37.29 -7.04 3.11
N LEU A 512 -37.69 -7.41 1.89
CA LEU A 512 -36.93 -7.07 0.69
C LEU A 512 -37.07 -5.58 0.40
N ARG A 513 -35.99 -4.85 0.40
CA ARG A 513 -35.92 -3.41 0.13
C ARG A 513 -35.13 -3.18 -1.17
N ARG A 514 -35.73 -2.37 -2.05
CA ARG A 514 -35.11 -1.94 -3.32
C ARG A 514 -35.05 -0.43 -3.34
N ALA A 515 -33.93 0.11 -3.85
CA ALA A 515 -33.76 1.53 -4.07
C ALA A 515 -32.71 1.80 -5.16
N GLN A 516 -32.81 2.97 -5.78
CA GLN A 516 -31.72 3.49 -6.62
C GLN A 516 -30.91 4.50 -5.79
N ILE A 517 -29.64 4.21 -5.56
CA ILE A 517 -28.72 5.05 -4.77
C ILE A 517 -27.40 5.20 -5.55
N ASP A 518 -26.89 6.43 -5.69
CA ASP A 518 -25.69 6.75 -6.48
C ASP A 518 -25.73 6.13 -7.90
N ASN A 519 -26.90 6.22 -8.59
CA ASN A 519 -27.17 5.64 -9.91
C ASN A 519 -27.03 4.10 -9.98
N ARG A 520 -27.12 3.41 -8.84
CA ARG A 520 -27.09 1.95 -8.75
C ARG A 520 -28.40 1.43 -8.18
N ASN A 521 -28.94 0.40 -8.80
CA ASN A 521 -30.05 -0.35 -8.25
C ASN A 521 -29.52 -1.30 -7.19
N VAL A 522 -29.99 -1.16 -5.95
CA VAL A 522 -29.59 -1.99 -4.83
C VAL A 522 -30.80 -2.73 -4.27
N GLU A 523 -30.55 -3.97 -3.85
CA GLU A 523 -31.58 -4.83 -3.28
C GLU A 523 -31.00 -5.54 -2.05
N TYR A 524 -31.71 -5.41 -0.90
CA TYR A 524 -31.29 -6.04 0.35
C TYR A 524 -32.51 -6.59 1.10
N ARG A 525 -32.33 -7.76 1.73
CA ARG A 525 -33.25 -8.30 2.73
C ARG A 525 -32.88 -7.72 4.09
N LEU A 526 -33.68 -6.79 4.63
CA LEU A 526 -33.35 -6.00 5.81
C LEU A 526 -34.34 -6.22 6.94
N HIS A 527 -33.87 -6.14 8.17
CA HIS A 527 -34.65 -6.01 9.39
C HIS A 527 -34.12 -4.83 10.21
N ASP A 528 -35.00 -3.94 10.60
CA ASP A 528 -34.72 -2.71 11.33
C ASP A 528 -35.27 -2.75 12.75
N GLN A 529 -34.43 -2.40 13.73
CA GLN A 529 -34.86 -2.37 15.14
C GLN A 529 -34.06 -1.38 15.97
N ALA A 530 -34.67 -0.89 17.06
CA ALA A 530 -33.96 -0.14 18.08
C ALA A 530 -33.16 -1.06 18.97
N VAL A 531 -31.91 -0.62 19.32
CA VAL A 531 -31.05 -1.31 20.30
C VAL A 531 -30.54 -0.33 21.35
N ARG A 532 -30.31 -0.84 22.57
CA ARG A 532 -29.84 -0.03 23.70
C ARG A 532 -28.48 -0.52 24.18
N PHE A 533 -27.60 0.41 24.47
CA PHE A 533 -26.26 0.20 25.03
C PHE A 533 -26.09 0.99 26.34
N LEU A 534 -24.97 0.82 27.03
CA LEU A 534 -24.62 1.53 28.26
C LEU A 534 -25.72 1.44 29.33
N LYS A 535 -26.20 0.24 29.60
CA LYS A 535 -27.32 -0.01 30.54
C LYS A 535 -28.59 0.80 30.22
N GLY A 536 -28.88 0.96 28.91
CA GLY A 536 -30.08 1.65 28.45
C GLY A 536 -29.90 3.14 28.11
N LYS A 537 -28.77 3.77 28.50
CA LYS A 537 -28.52 5.20 28.30
C LYS A 537 -28.33 5.60 26.84
N LEU A 538 -27.79 4.73 26.01
CA LEU A 538 -27.55 5.00 24.58
C LEU A 538 -28.50 4.16 23.74
N ARG A 539 -29.46 4.82 23.04
CA ARG A 539 -30.38 4.20 22.07
C ARG A 539 -29.85 4.44 20.68
N LEU A 540 -29.64 3.36 19.92
CA LEU A 540 -29.20 3.36 18.53
C LEU A 540 -30.13 2.51 17.68
N ARG A 541 -30.03 2.67 16.37
CA ARG A 541 -30.74 1.90 15.35
C ARG A 541 -29.83 0.77 14.86
N GLN A 542 -30.39 -0.42 14.73
CA GLN A 542 -29.72 -1.57 14.16
C GLN A 542 -30.44 -2.03 12.90
N VAL A 543 -29.75 -1.95 11.77
CA VAL A 543 -30.20 -2.54 10.51
C VAL A 543 -29.45 -3.85 10.30
N THR A 544 -30.17 -4.95 10.13
CA THR A 544 -29.63 -6.28 9.92
C THR A 544 -29.88 -6.72 8.47
N ARG A 545 -28.85 -7.09 7.74
CA ARG A 545 -28.94 -7.69 6.40
C ARG A 545 -28.92 -9.21 6.52
N LEU A 546 -29.82 -9.88 5.81
CA LEU A 546 -29.79 -11.32 5.56
C LEU A 546 -29.24 -11.56 4.15
N THR A 547 -28.24 -12.38 4.02
CA THR A 547 -27.71 -12.86 2.74
C THR A 547 -28.32 -14.21 2.38
N ASP A 548 -28.21 -14.65 1.12
CA ASP A 548 -28.83 -15.87 0.61
C ASP A 548 -28.30 -17.15 1.26
N ASP A 549 -27.07 -17.09 1.81
CA ASP A 549 -26.47 -18.15 2.62
C ASP A 549 -26.97 -18.17 4.09
N GLY A 550 -27.96 -17.36 4.43
CA GLY A 550 -28.52 -17.25 5.78
C GLY A 550 -27.64 -16.47 6.78
N HIS A 551 -26.54 -15.85 6.33
CA HIS A 551 -25.72 -15.03 7.21
C HIS A 551 -26.40 -13.70 7.54
N GLN A 552 -26.33 -13.29 8.82
CA GLN A 552 -26.91 -12.03 9.29
C GLN A 552 -25.80 -11.04 9.66
N THR A 553 -25.74 -9.92 8.96
CA THR A 553 -24.80 -8.83 9.23
C THR A 553 -25.53 -7.65 9.88
N GLN A 554 -25.11 -7.29 11.09
CA GLN A 554 -25.72 -6.20 11.87
C GLN A 554 -24.92 -4.93 11.71
N VAL A 555 -25.59 -3.86 11.36
CA VAL A 555 -25.08 -2.49 11.23
C VAL A 555 -25.73 -1.62 12.30
N ILE A 556 -24.95 -0.80 12.98
CA ILE A 556 -25.40 0.14 14.01
C ILE A 556 -25.24 1.57 13.50
N THR A 557 -26.26 2.39 13.71
CA THR A 557 -26.22 3.80 13.33
C THR A 557 -27.01 4.67 14.32
N SER A 558 -26.68 5.95 14.38
CA SER A 558 -27.49 7.00 15.03
C SER A 558 -28.52 7.63 14.08
N ARG A 559 -28.44 7.36 12.76
CA ARG A 559 -29.30 7.95 11.73
C ARG A 559 -30.65 7.26 11.69
N TRP A 560 -31.64 7.90 12.30
CA TRP A 560 -33.05 7.48 12.27
C TRP A 560 -33.81 8.04 11.08
N ASP A 561 -33.30 9.13 10.52
CA ASP A 561 -33.88 9.90 9.42
C ASP A 561 -33.65 9.26 8.03
N LEU A 562 -32.69 8.34 7.90
CA LEU A 562 -32.35 7.68 6.64
C LEU A 562 -33.18 6.40 6.43
N PRO A 563 -33.57 6.05 5.20
CA PRO A 563 -34.11 4.74 4.88
C PRO A 563 -33.13 3.62 5.26
N ASP A 564 -33.66 2.47 5.72
CA ASP A 564 -32.89 1.29 6.11
C ASP A 564 -31.97 0.80 4.97
N VAL A 565 -32.47 0.84 3.73
CA VAL A 565 -31.70 0.48 2.52
C VAL A 565 -30.51 1.42 2.30
N GLN A 566 -30.64 2.71 2.59
CA GLN A 566 -29.56 3.67 2.46
C GLN A 566 -28.49 3.46 3.55
N VAL A 567 -28.91 3.17 4.78
CA VAL A 567 -28.00 2.82 5.88
C VAL A 567 -27.19 1.56 5.51
N ALA A 568 -27.85 0.53 5.02
CA ALA A 568 -27.20 -0.70 4.56
C ALA A 568 -26.23 -0.42 3.42
N TYR A 569 -26.68 0.30 2.40
CA TYR A 569 -25.85 0.67 1.25
C TYR A 569 -24.58 1.41 1.67
N ARG A 570 -24.69 2.49 2.45
CA ARG A 570 -23.53 3.27 2.89
C ARG A 570 -22.55 2.45 3.72
N MET A 571 -23.00 1.50 4.51
CA MET A 571 -22.11 0.62 5.27
C MET A 571 -21.44 -0.43 4.37
N PHE A 572 -22.16 -1.00 3.42
CA PHE A 572 -21.59 -2.01 2.52
C PHE A 572 -20.71 -1.38 1.45
N GLU A 573 -20.95 -0.14 1.04
CA GLU A 573 -20.05 0.63 0.16
C GLU A 573 -18.68 0.97 0.79
N ARG A 574 -18.45 0.65 2.08
CA ARG A 574 -17.14 0.75 2.71
C ARG A 574 -16.04 -0.03 1.96
N TRP A 575 -16.43 -1.03 1.15
CA TRP A 575 -15.49 -1.72 0.26
C TRP A 575 -14.79 -0.77 -0.74
N ARG A 576 -15.35 0.40 -1.04
CA ARG A 576 -14.68 1.43 -1.86
C ARG A 576 -13.39 1.88 -1.21
N GLN A 577 -13.38 2.04 0.12
CA GLN A 577 -12.16 2.38 0.86
C GLN A 577 -11.16 1.22 0.89
N GLU A 578 -11.63 -0.02 0.95
CA GLU A 578 -10.76 -1.20 0.83
C GLU A 578 -10.11 -1.27 -0.56
N ASN A 579 -10.88 -0.97 -1.62
CA ASN A 579 -10.37 -0.87 -2.99
C ASN A 579 -9.41 0.32 -3.15
N PHE A 580 -9.68 1.45 -2.50
CA PHE A 580 -8.73 2.56 -2.43
C PHE A 580 -7.37 2.10 -1.88
N PHE A 581 -7.34 1.42 -0.73
CA PHE A 581 -6.08 0.91 -0.18
C PHE A 581 -5.42 -0.14 -1.08
N LYS A 582 -6.20 -1.01 -1.72
CA LYS A 582 -5.67 -1.99 -2.68
C LYS A 582 -5.00 -1.26 -3.82
N TYR A 583 -5.69 -0.32 -4.45
CA TYR A 583 -5.18 0.48 -5.56
C TYR A 583 -3.94 1.28 -5.16
N MET A 584 -3.97 1.98 -4.03
CA MET A 584 -2.84 2.76 -3.53
C MET A 584 -1.60 1.90 -3.21
N ARG A 585 -1.78 0.66 -2.79
CA ARG A 585 -0.66 -0.27 -2.58
C ARG A 585 -0.07 -0.75 -3.89
N GLU A 586 -0.92 -1.18 -4.80
CA GLU A 586 -0.52 -1.76 -6.09
C GLU A 586 0.09 -0.69 -7.00
N GLU A 587 -0.59 0.45 -7.16
CA GLU A 587 -0.22 1.47 -8.13
C GLU A 587 0.75 2.51 -7.57
N PHE A 588 0.58 2.95 -6.33
CA PHE A 588 1.39 4.00 -5.73
C PHE A 588 2.38 3.50 -4.68
N LEU A 589 2.45 2.18 -4.45
CA LEU A 589 3.32 1.59 -3.43
C LEU A 589 3.15 2.26 -2.04
N LEU A 590 1.89 2.35 -1.55
CA LEU A 590 1.57 2.99 -0.28
C LEU A 590 2.31 2.38 0.90
N ASP A 591 2.55 1.08 0.88
CA ASP A 591 3.24 0.33 1.94
C ASP A 591 4.73 0.67 2.06
N ALA A 592 5.35 1.30 1.05
CA ALA A 592 6.76 1.65 1.12
C ALA A 592 7.02 2.67 2.23
N LEU A 593 8.04 2.39 3.02
CA LEU A 593 8.59 3.35 3.96
C LEU A 593 9.36 4.41 3.20
N ALA A 594 8.99 5.67 3.40
CA ALA A 594 9.68 6.80 2.77
C ALA A 594 10.99 7.13 3.49
N ASP A 595 11.09 6.75 4.76
CA ASP A 595 12.23 7.04 5.61
C ASP A 595 12.47 5.93 6.62
N TYR A 596 13.76 5.70 6.91
CA TYR A 596 14.22 4.83 7.98
C TYR A 596 14.83 5.61 9.16
N GLN A 597 14.79 6.94 9.11
CA GLN A 597 15.19 7.76 10.25
C GLN A 597 14.20 7.55 11.40
N SER A 598 14.73 7.54 12.61
CA SER A 598 13.93 7.35 13.82
C SER A 598 14.20 8.48 14.77
N GLU A 599 13.14 8.86 15.46
CA GLU A 599 13.14 9.80 16.57
C GLU A 599 12.88 9.04 17.86
N PRO A 600 13.34 9.53 19.02
CA PRO A 600 12.92 8.96 20.30
C PRO A 600 11.39 8.94 20.38
N ASP A 601 10.84 7.87 20.94
CA ASP A 601 9.41 7.81 21.21
C ASP A 601 9.07 8.69 22.41
N ASP A 602 7.80 9.09 22.54
CA ASP A 602 7.32 9.84 23.68
C ASP A 602 7.55 9.03 24.97
N PRO A 603 8.39 9.49 25.92
CA PRO A 603 8.71 8.78 27.14
C PRO A 603 7.50 8.57 28.06
N THR A 604 6.50 9.45 27.98
CA THR A 604 5.28 9.41 28.78
C THR A 604 4.20 8.51 28.21
N ARG A 605 4.38 8.08 26.96
CA ARG A 605 3.42 7.21 26.28
C ARG A 605 3.34 5.85 26.99
N THR A 606 2.12 5.42 27.33
CA THR A 606 1.91 4.13 27.97
C THR A 606 1.73 3.01 26.93
N LEU A 607 2.36 1.87 27.17
CA LEU A 607 2.25 0.63 26.38
C LEU A 607 1.71 -0.51 27.25
N PRO A 608 1.08 -1.54 26.64
CA PRO A 608 0.75 -2.75 27.38
C PRO A 608 2.01 -3.39 27.94
N ASN A 609 2.01 -3.69 29.23
CA ASN A 609 3.17 -4.22 29.94
C ASN A 609 3.69 -5.53 29.32
N PRO A 610 4.94 -5.58 28.81
CA PRO A 610 5.52 -6.79 28.21
C PRO A 610 5.64 -7.95 29.21
N GLN A 611 6.00 -7.66 30.47
CA GLN A 611 6.15 -8.66 31.53
C GLN A 611 4.79 -9.33 31.82
N ARG A 612 3.71 -8.53 31.88
CA ARG A 612 2.36 -9.06 32.07
C ARG A 612 1.92 -9.94 30.89
N ARG A 613 2.28 -9.56 29.66
CA ARG A 613 2.00 -10.39 28.47
C ARG A 613 2.79 -11.69 28.44
N ALA A 614 4.03 -11.69 28.95
CA ALA A 614 4.79 -12.92 29.12
C ALA A 614 4.10 -13.85 30.10
N LEU A 615 3.69 -13.33 31.27
CA LEU A 615 2.93 -14.08 32.27
C LEU A 615 1.59 -14.60 31.72
N ASP A 616 0.88 -13.84 30.90
CA ASP A 616 -0.36 -14.32 30.24
C ASP A 616 -0.12 -15.57 29.38
N LYS A 617 1.03 -15.66 28.70
CA LYS A 617 1.42 -16.84 27.94
C LYS A 617 1.74 -18.03 28.86
N ASP A 618 2.44 -17.75 29.95
CA ASP A 618 2.81 -18.79 30.91
C ASP A 618 1.58 -19.31 31.65
N ILE A 619 0.65 -18.43 32.03
CA ILE A 619 -0.66 -18.81 32.59
C ILE A 619 -1.45 -19.68 31.59
N HIS A 620 -1.42 -19.31 30.30
CA HIS A 620 -2.11 -20.11 29.29
C HIS A 620 -1.50 -21.51 29.16
N LYS A 621 -0.16 -21.64 29.16
CA LYS A 621 0.54 -22.92 29.16
C LYS A 621 0.20 -23.73 30.41
N ALA A 622 0.31 -23.09 31.60
CA ALA A 622 -0.01 -23.76 32.86
C ALA A 622 -1.46 -24.24 32.92
N ARG A 623 -2.43 -23.49 32.36
CA ARG A 623 -3.82 -23.93 32.26
C ARG A 623 -4.00 -25.15 31.35
N LEU A 624 -3.31 -25.20 30.21
CA LEU A 624 -3.36 -26.36 29.32
C LEU A 624 -2.76 -27.61 29.96
N GLU A 625 -1.67 -27.44 30.69
CA GLU A 625 -1.01 -28.52 31.43
C GLU A 625 -1.92 -29.03 32.58
N LEU A 626 -2.48 -28.09 33.35
CA LEU A 626 -3.44 -28.43 34.40
C LEU A 626 -4.64 -29.19 33.84
N ALA A 627 -5.21 -28.75 32.71
CA ALA A 627 -6.35 -29.43 32.09
C ALA A 627 -6.00 -30.85 31.65
N LYS A 628 -4.78 -31.12 31.14
CA LYS A 628 -4.30 -32.44 30.80
C LYS A 628 -4.20 -33.33 32.06
N LEU A 629 -3.63 -32.79 33.14
CA LEU A 629 -3.51 -33.53 34.39
C LEU A 629 -4.88 -33.80 35.05
N GLU A 630 -5.82 -32.86 34.94
CA GLU A 630 -7.21 -33.03 35.41
C GLU A 630 -7.92 -34.11 34.58
N GLN A 631 -7.74 -34.12 33.29
CA GLN A 631 -8.30 -35.18 32.41
C GLN A 631 -7.70 -36.55 32.73
N ALA A 632 -6.37 -36.65 32.93
CA ALA A 632 -5.69 -37.88 33.27
C ALA A 632 -6.14 -38.40 34.65
N TYR A 633 -6.30 -37.48 35.59
CA TYR A 633 -6.77 -37.83 36.94
C TYR A 633 -8.26 -38.30 36.91
N GLY A 634 -9.07 -37.63 36.12
CA GLY A 634 -10.46 -37.99 35.91
C GLY A 634 -10.61 -39.37 35.22
N ALA A 635 -9.81 -39.64 34.20
CA ALA A 635 -9.77 -40.96 33.57
C ALA A 635 -9.37 -42.06 34.58
N ALA A 636 -8.29 -41.83 35.31
CA ALA A 636 -7.86 -42.77 36.35
C ALA A 636 -8.92 -42.98 37.46
N ALA A 637 -9.76 -41.99 37.75
CA ALA A 637 -10.88 -42.12 38.68
C ALA A 637 -12.04 -42.98 38.09
N VAL A 638 -12.31 -42.81 36.81
CA VAL A 638 -13.34 -43.64 36.09
C VAL A 638 -12.89 -45.11 35.98
N ASP A 639 -11.60 -45.33 35.62
CA ASP A 639 -11.03 -46.64 35.43
C ASP A 639 -10.66 -47.34 36.79
N ASN A 640 -10.96 -46.74 37.91
CA ASN A 640 -10.61 -47.27 39.21
C ASN A 640 -11.46 -48.50 39.53
N PRO A 641 -10.88 -49.70 39.72
CA PRO A 641 -11.65 -50.91 40.03
C PRO A 641 -12.16 -50.84 41.46
N GLU A 642 -13.44 -50.60 41.66
CA GLU A 642 -14.07 -50.48 43.00
C GLU A 642 -13.88 -51.70 43.86
N ALA A 643 -13.83 -52.93 43.26
CA ALA A 643 -13.57 -54.16 43.97
C ALA A 643 -12.16 -54.18 44.63
N GLN A 644 -11.18 -53.51 44.01
CA GLN A 644 -9.82 -53.46 44.55
C GLN A 644 -9.54 -52.22 45.39
N ARG A 645 -10.29 -51.15 45.21
CA ARG A 645 -10.05 -49.84 45.83
C ARG A 645 -11.37 -49.14 46.24
N PRO A 646 -12.15 -49.71 47.12
CA PRO A 646 -13.49 -49.23 47.43
C PRO A 646 -13.53 -47.87 48.18
N THR A 647 -12.37 -47.38 48.65
CA THR A 647 -12.28 -46.16 49.40
C THR A 647 -11.51 -45.05 48.65
N MET A 648 -11.92 -43.81 48.80
CA MET A 648 -11.21 -42.63 48.28
C MET A 648 -9.75 -42.59 48.78
N ARG A 649 -9.43 -43.12 49.97
CA ARG A 649 -8.10 -43.21 50.50
C ARG A 649 -7.24 -44.20 49.68
N GLY A 650 -7.79 -45.34 49.29
CA GLY A 650 -7.11 -46.34 48.44
C GLY A 650 -6.79 -45.76 47.03
N PHE A 651 -7.74 -45.05 46.44
CA PHE A 651 -7.55 -44.33 45.16
C PHE A 651 -6.43 -43.30 45.24
N LYS A 652 -6.47 -42.42 46.29
CA LYS A 652 -5.46 -41.37 46.51
C LYS A 652 -4.06 -41.95 46.75
N THR A 653 -3.95 -43.09 47.40
CA THR A 653 -2.68 -43.76 47.60
C THR A 653 -2.11 -44.34 46.28
N ALA A 654 -2.95 -44.95 45.52
CA ALA A 654 -2.56 -45.55 44.20
C ALA A 654 -2.17 -44.49 43.16
N HIS A 655 -2.90 -43.37 43.10
CA HIS A 655 -2.67 -42.26 42.16
C HIS A 655 -1.96 -41.07 42.82
N GLY A 656 -1.21 -41.29 43.89
CA GLY A 656 -0.57 -40.23 44.69
C GLY A 656 0.43 -39.38 43.91
N LYS A 657 1.14 -39.96 42.92
CA LYS A 657 2.04 -39.22 42.06
C LYS A 657 1.28 -38.20 41.19
N LEU A 658 0.21 -38.66 40.52
CA LEU A 658 -0.62 -37.84 39.66
C LEU A 658 -1.34 -36.72 40.45
N GLY A 659 -1.83 -37.07 41.67
CA GLY A 659 -2.44 -36.11 42.54
C GLY A 659 -1.47 -35.02 43.04
N LYS A 660 -0.21 -35.40 43.35
CA LYS A 660 0.87 -34.43 43.68
C LYS A 660 1.19 -33.49 42.50
N GLN A 661 1.29 -34.04 41.28
CA GLN A 661 1.52 -33.24 40.06
C GLN A 661 0.38 -32.25 39.84
N LEU A 662 -0.86 -32.70 39.96
CA LEU A 662 -2.05 -31.85 39.80
C LEU A 662 -2.09 -30.72 40.82
N TRP A 663 -1.75 -31.05 42.09
CA TRP A 663 -1.71 -30.03 43.16
C TRP A 663 -0.57 -29.03 42.94
N ALA A 664 0.62 -29.47 42.52
CA ALA A 664 1.73 -28.61 42.17
C ALA A 664 1.35 -27.68 41.01
N ALA A 665 0.78 -28.21 39.92
CA ALA A 665 0.36 -27.40 38.76
C ALA A 665 -0.72 -26.36 39.12
N ARG A 666 -1.62 -26.68 40.08
CA ARG A 666 -2.60 -25.70 40.59
C ARG A 666 -1.93 -24.57 41.35
N ASN A 667 -0.96 -24.90 42.20
CA ASN A 667 -0.21 -23.90 42.96
C ASN A 667 0.64 -23.03 42.06
N ASP A 668 1.32 -23.60 41.08
CA ASP A 668 2.09 -22.84 40.09
C ASP A 668 1.20 -21.89 39.32
N LEU A 669 0.04 -22.36 38.88
CA LEU A 669 -0.94 -21.51 38.21
C LEU A 669 -1.42 -20.37 39.11
N ALA A 670 -1.71 -20.64 40.38
CA ALA A 670 -2.13 -19.65 41.35
C ALA A 670 -1.03 -18.60 41.59
N ALA A 671 0.23 -19.01 41.71
CA ALA A 671 1.39 -18.13 41.82
C ALA A 671 1.56 -17.23 40.61
N LEU A 672 1.47 -17.77 39.38
CA LEU A 672 1.52 -17.01 38.14
C LEU A 672 0.38 -15.99 38.06
N VAL A 673 -0.84 -16.37 38.44
CA VAL A 673 -2.01 -15.47 38.43
C VAL A 673 -1.82 -14.35 39.47
N SER A 674 -1.30 -14.66 40.67
CA SER A 674 -1.00 -13.66 41.70
C SER A 674 0.05 -12.66 41.19
N ARG A 675 1.17 -13.15 40.66
CA ARG A 675 2.23 -12.31 40.07
C ARG A 675 1.71 -11.43 38.91
N ARG A 676 0.80 -11.96 38.08
CA ARG A 676 0.15 -11.17 37.03
C ARG A 676 -0.71 -10.04 37.60
N ARG A 677 -1.40 -10.25 38.73
CA ARG A 677 -2.23 -9.22 39.40
C ARG A 677 -1.41 -8.08 40.00
N SER A 678 -0.19 -8.36 40.49
CA SER A 678 0.71 -7.34 41.02
C SER A 678 1.31 -6.41 39.97
N LEU A 679 1.31 -6.81 38.67
CA LEU A 679 1.85 -5.99 37.60
C LEU A 679 0.80 -5.04 37.02
N PRO A 680 1.15 -3.77 36.72
CA PRO A 680 0.26 -2.83 36.09
C PRO A 680 -0.06 -3.29 34.67
N ASP A 681 -1.27 -2.98 34.18
CA ASP A 681 -1.70 -3.32 32.80
C ASP A 681 -0.85 -2.63 31.75
N ARG A 682 -0.41 -1.41 32.04
CA ARG A 682 0.34 -0.55 31.15
C ARG A 682 1.53 0.04 31.89
N VAL A 683 2.62 0.25 31.15
CA VAL A 683 3.84 0.90 31.63
C VAL A 683 4.21 2.03 30.70
N GLU A 684 4.88 3.04 31.19
CA GLU A 684 5.41 4.12 30.37
C GLU A 684 6.62 3.65 29.55
N VAL A 685 6.85 4.32 28.43
CA VAL A 685 7.98 3.98 27.53
C VAL A 685 9.31 4.11 28.27
N ARG A 686 9.44 5.11 29.15
CA ARG A 686 10.66 5.31 29.97
C ARG A 686 10.97 4.16 30.92
N ASP A 687 9.95 3.41 31.36
CA ASP A 687 10.09 2.33 32.35
C ASP A 687 10.40 0.97 31.67
N LEU A 688 10.56 0.94 30.34
CA LEU A 688 10.89 -0.28 29.62
C LEU A 688 12.38 -0.56 29.64
N SER A 689 12.76 -1.72 30.19
CA SER A 689 14.14 -2.18 30.28
C SER A 689 14.79 -2.61 28.96
N ASP A 690 14.00 -2.85 27.91
CA ASP A 690 14.45 -3.43 26.63
C ASP A 690 14.91 -2.37 25.59
N GLY A 691 15.78 -1.44 25.97
CA GLY A 691 16.31 -0.41 25.08
C GLY A 691 15.29 0.66 24.70
N ALA A 692 15.76 1.85 24.37
CA ALA A 692 14.91 2.98 24.02
C ALA A 692 14.02 2.64 22.82
N LEU A 693 12.71 2.70 23.01
CA LEU A 693 11.74 2.63 21.91
C LEU A 693 11.91 3.88 21.03
N VAL A 694 11.86 3.65 19.74
CA VAL A 694 11.92 4.72 18.74
C VAL A 694 10.68 4.68 17.86
N LYS A 695 10.28 5.84 17.36
CA LYS A 695 9.29 5.98 16.29
C LYS A 695 9.99 6.34 14.99
N LEU A 696 9.45 5.94 13.85
CA LEU A 696 9.94 6.41 12.57
C LEU A 696 9.61 7.90 12.40
N ALA A 697 10.54 8.65 11.82
CA ALA A 697 10.28 10.04 11.44
C ALA A 697 9.06 10.10 10.51
N THR A 698 8.07 10.88 10.87
CA THR A 698 6.76 10.88 10.21
C THR A 698 6.70 11.84 9.03
N GLU A 699 7.49 12.92 9.07
CA GLU A 699 7.32 14.06 8.17
C GLU A 699 7.53 13.70 6.69
N ARG A 700 8.62 13.01 6.34
CA ARG A 700 8.86 12.55 4.96
C ARG A 700 7.75 11.62 4.47
N LYS A 701 7.27 10.75 5.35
CA LYS A 701 6.18 9.85 5.01
C LYS A 701 4.89 10.62 4.78
N HIS A 702 4.63 11.62 5.60
CA HIS A 702 3.46 12.47 5.46
C HIS A 702 3.49 13.21 4.11
N ILE A 703 4.61 13.88 3.78
CA ILE A 703 4.80 14.50 2.46
C ILE A 703 4.56 13.49 1.33
N THR A 704 5.14 12.29 1.43
CA THR A 704 4.96 11.26 0.40
C THR A 704 3.51 10.79 0.29
N ASN A 705 2.80 10.67 1.40
CA ASN A 705 1.38 10.33 1.41
C ASN A 705 0.55 11.44 0.75
N LEU A 706 0.84 12.71 1.04
CA LEU A 706 0.16 13.85 0.43
C LEU A 706 0.35 13.90 -1.09
N ILE A 707 1.58 13.71 -1.58
CA ILE A 707 1.86 13.65 -3.02
C ILE A 707 1.04 12.54 -3.69
N LYS A 708 1.02 11.34 -3.10
CA LYS A 708 0.24 10.22 -3.64
C LYS A 708 -1.27 10.46 -3.54
N MET A 709 -1.71 11.12 -2.47
CA MET A 709 -3.10 11.51 -2.29
C MET A 709 -3.56 12.49 -3.37
N VAL A 710 -2.79 13.54 -3.61
CA VAL A 710 -3.09 14.55 -4.65
C VAL A 710 -3.06 13.91 -6.03
N ALA A 711 -2.10 13.04 -6.33
CA ALA A 711 -2.05 12.30 -7.59
C ALA A 711 -3.29 11.41 -7.78
N PHE A 712 -3.74 10.70 -6.74
CA PHE A 712 -4.96 9.91 -6.78
C PHE A 712 -6.21 10.78 -6.96
N GLN A 713 -6.28 11.93 -6.27
CA GLN A 713 -7.38 12.90 -6.42
C GLN A 713 -7.44 13.45 -7.85
N ALA A 714 -6.29 13.79 -8.44
CA ALA A 714 -6.22 14.24 -9.84
C ALA A 714 -6.74 13.16 -10.81
N GLU A 715 -6.40 11.88 -10.60
CA GLU A 715 -6.99 10.78 -11.38
C GLU A 715 -8.52 10.69 -11.19
N SER A 716 -9.02 10.89 -9.98
CA SER A 716 -10.46 10.84 -9.71
C SER A 716 -11.20 11.99 -10.38
N ASP A 717 -10.60 13.18 -10.44
CA ASP A 717 -11.16 14.35 -11.10
C ASP A 717 -11.19 14.16 -12.62
N LEU A 718 -10.09 13.67 -13.21
CA LEU A 718 -10.05 13.29 -14.61
C LEU A 718 -11.05 12.18 -14.96
N LEU A 719 -11.20 11.20 -14.08
CA LEU A 719 -12.20 10.15 -14.24
C LEU A 719 -13.63 10.71 -14.24
N THR A 720 -13.89 11.71 -13.41
CA THR A 720 -15.18 12.39 -13.38
C THR A 720 -15.46 13.10 -14.71
N SER A 721 -14.46 13.79 -15.27
CA SER A 721 -14.54 14.43 -16.58
C SER A 721 -14.65 13.42 -17.74
N LEU A 722 -14.08 12.23 -17.58
CA LEU A 722 -14.13 11.17 -18.58
C LEU A 722 -15.48 10.42 -18.61
N ARG A 723 -16.20 10.34 -17.48
CA ARG A 723 -17.45 9.57 -17.35
C ARG A 723 -18.49 9.83 -18.42
N PRO A 724 -18.79 11.07 -18.83
CA PRO A 724 -19.78 11.34 -19.88
C PRO A 724 -19.39 10.74 -21.24
N HIS A 725 -18.11 10.52 -21.48
CA HIS A 725 -17.53 10.14 -22.77
C HIS A 725 -17.13 8.68 -22.88
N TYR A 726 -17.15 7.93 -21.75
CA TYR A 726 -16.72 6.54 -21.70
C TYR A 726 -17.65 5.67 -20.87
N THR A 727 -18.45 4.85 -21.54
CA THR A 727 -19.49 4.02 -20.90
C THR A 727 -18.96 3.02 -19.88
N ARG A 728 -17.71 2.57 -20.02
CA ARG A 728 -17.04 1.65 -19.08
C ARG A 728 -16.16 2.36 -18.04
N SER A 729 -16.38 3.65 -17.84
CA SER A 729 -15.57 4.47 -16.94
C SER A 729 -15.48 3.93 -15.51
N ASP A 730 -16.56 3.35 -14.97
CA ASP A 730 -16.59 2.80 -13.61
C ASP A 730 -15.66 1.58 -13.43
N ASN A 731 -15.45 0.78 -14.46
CA ASN A 731 -14.65 -0.44 -14.41
C ASN A 731 -13.23 -0.26 -14.99
N GLU A 732 -13.11 0.47 -16.07
CA GLU A 732 -11.89 0.59 -16.87
C GLU A 732 -11.30 2.01 -16.87
N GLY A 733 -11.99 3.00 -16.32
CA GLY A 733 -11.59 4.41 -16.46
C GLY A 733 -10.20 4.72 -15.90
N ARG A 734 -9.82 4.14 -14.75
CA ARG A 734 -8.45 4.31 -14.23
C ARG A 734 -7.39 3.62 -15.09
N THR A 735 -7.71 2.49 -15.70
CA THR A 735 -6.83 1.80 -16.64
C THR A 735 -6.66 2.64 -17.92
N LEU A 736 -7.73 3.27 -18.39
CA LEU A 736 -7.68 4.19 -19.52
C LEU A 736 -6.82 5.43 -19.22
N LEU A 737 -6.97 6.02 -18.03
CA LEU A 737 -6.11 7.14 -17.61
C LEU A 737 -4.64 6.71 -17.50
N GLN A 738 -4.37 5.49 -17.04
CA GLN A 738 -3.01 4.95 -16.98
C GLN A 738 -2.40 4.80 -18.36
N GLU A 739 -3.18 4.29 -19.34
CA GLU A 739 -2.77 4.19 -20.73
C GLU A 739 -2.50 5.58 -21.32
N LEU A 740 -3.37 6.56 -21.03
CA LEU A 740 -3.18 7.96 -21.42
C LEU A 740 -1.87 8.53 -20.85
N PHE A 741 -1.63 8.37 -19.55
CA PHE A 741 -0.43 8.93 -18.92
C PHE A 741 0.87 8.35 -19.47
N GLN A 742 0.85 7.10 -19.90
CA GLN A 742 2.00 6.42 -20.49
C GLN A 742 2.14 6.68 -21.98
N ALA A 743 1.10 7.21 -22.62
CA ALA A 743 1.12 7.50 -24.04
C ALA A 743 2.20 8.53 -24.39
N ALA A 744 2.84 8.34 -25.52
CA ALA A 744 3.73 9.34 -26.08
C ALA A 744 2.93 10.51 -26.66
N ALA A 745 3.49 11.71 -26.65
CA ALA A 745 2.89 12.87 -27.26
C ALA A 745 3.96 13.78 -27.88
N ASP A 746 3.54 14.54 -28.87
CA ASP A 746 4.34 15.64 -29.41
C ASP A 746 4.11 16.90 -28.57
N ILE A 747 5.19 17.56 -28.24
CA ILE A 747 5.17 18.84 -27.52
C ILE A 747 5.57 19.91 -28.53
N ARG A 748 4.75 20.94 -28.69
CA ARG A 748 5.03 22.11 -29.51
C ARG A 748 4.78 23.38 -28.71
N VAL A 749 5.62 24.37 -28.91
CA VAL A 749 5.51 25.67 -28.24
C VAL A 749 5.11 26.72 -29.27
N THR A 750 4.03 27.40 -29.00
CA THR A 750 3.64 28.64 -29.66
C THR A 750 3.82 29.79 -28.69
N LYS A 751 3.63 31.05 -29.13
CA LYS A 751 3.95 32.24 -28.33
C LYS A 751 3.49 32.15 -26.87
N ASP A 752 2.28 31.67 -26.63
CA ASP A 752 1.61 31.64 -25.31
C ASP A 752 1.00 30.29 -24.97
N GLN A 753 1.23 29.28 -25.81
CA GLN A 753 0.60 27.96 -25.65
C GLN A 753 1.63 26.84 -25.70
N LEU A 754 1.40 25.83 -24.86
CA LEU A 754 2.07 24.54 -24.87
C LEU A 754 1.08 23.50 -25.42
N CYS A 755 1.27 23.10 -26.67
CA CYS A 755 0.44 22.15 -27.37
C CYS A 755 0.97 20.74 -27.17
N ILE A 756 0.16 19.86 -26.58
CA ILE A 756 0.45 18.45 -26.31
C ILE A 756 -0.45 17.62 -27.21
N THR A 757 0.11 17.01 -28.25
CA THR A 757 -0.63 16.17 -29.19
C THR A 757 -0.32 14.69 -28.90
N ILE A 758 -1.30 13.98 -28.34
CA ILE A 758 -1.16 12.63 -27.81
C ILE A 758 -1.31 11.61 -28.93
N GLN A 759 -0.50 10.54 -28.91
CA GLN A 759 -0.63 9.44 -29.85
C GLN A 759 -1.94 8.68 -29.59
N PRO A 760 -2.60 8.14 -30.65
CA PRO A 760 -3.82 7.36 -30.50
C PRO A 760 -3.65 6.18 -29.56
N LEU A 761 -4.66 5.90 -28.74
CA LEU A 761 -4.65 4.82 -27.78
C LEU A 761 -4.97 3.46 -28.43
N SER A 762 -4.93 2.40 -27.62
CA SER A 762 -5.07 0.99 -28.07
C SER A 762 -6.37 0.69 -28.83
N SER A 763 -7.43 1.46 -28.59
CA SER A 763 -8.70 1.27 -29.32
C SER A 763 -9.35 2.59 -29.75
N PRO A 764 -10.17 2.56 -30.84
CA PRO A 764 -10.89 3.76 -31.30
C PRO A 764 -11.79 4.36 -30.22
N HIS A 765 -12.49 3.53 -29.45
CA HIS A 765 -13.39 4.01 -28.37
C HIS A 765 -12.63 4.73 -27.26
N ARG A 766 -11.45 4.22 -26.88
CA ARG A 766 -10.58 4.87 -25.90
C ARG A 766 -10.03 6.17 -26.44
N THR A 767 -9.62 6.17 -27.71
CA THR A 767 -9.12 7.37 -28.39
C THR A 767 -10.17 8.47 -28.44
N LEU A 768 -11.43 8.16 -28.82
CA LEU A 768 -12.52 9.13 -28.85
C LEU A 768 -12.87 9.67 -27.46
N ALA A 769 -12.88 8.80 -26.44
CA ALA A 769 -13.13 9.22 -25.06
C ALA A 769 -12.04 10.17 -24.54
N VAL A 770 -10.78 9.90 -24.89
CA VAL A 770 -9.66 10.78 -24.51
C VAL A 770 -9.65 12.05 -25.34
N GLN A 771 -10.09 12.03 -26.61
CA GLN A 771 -10.26 13.25 -27.40
C GLN A 771 -11.24 14.21 -26.71
N ALA A 772 -12.40 13.73 -26.30
CA ALA A 772 -13.38 14.55 -25.58
C ALA A 772 -12.84 15.06 -24.23
N LEU A 773 -12.03 14.24 -23.53
CA LEU A 773 -11.31 14.68 -22.33
C LEU A 773 -10.32 15.81 -22.67
N CYS A 774 -9.53 15.68 -23.73
CA CYS A 774 -8.57 16.71 -24.18
C CYS A 774 -9.27 18.03 -24.48
N ASP A 775 -10.44 17.97 -25.13
CA ASP A 775 -11.25 19.16 -25.43
C ASP A 775 -11.72 19.84 -24.12
N THR A 776 -12.19 19.06 -23.14
CA THR A 776 -12.58 19.55 -21.83
C THR A 776 -11.40 20.19 -21.09
N LEU A 777 -10.23 19.52 -21.06
CA LEU A 777 -9.04 20.01 -20.38
C LEU A 777 -8.50 21.28 -21.04
N THR A 778 -8.59 21.39 -22.36
CA THR A 778 -8.18 22.58 -23.09
C THR A 778 -9.04 23.80 -22.74
N GLN A 779 -10.34 23.60 -22.49
CA GLN A 779 -11.27 24.66 -22.08
C GLN A 779 -10.97 25.20 -20.66
N THR A 780 -10.21 24.50 -19.83
CA THR A 780 -9.82 25.00 -18.50
C THR A 780 -8.85 26.14 -18.55
N GLU A 781 -8.23 26.42 -19.69
CA GLU A 781 -7.19 27.45 -19.91
C GLU A 781 -6.04 27.42 -18.89
N THR A 782 -5.80 26.26 -18.28
CA THR A 782 -4.75 26.08 -17.27
C THR A 782 -3.37 26.40 -17.86
N THR A 783 -2.55 27.12 -17.12
CA THR A 783 -1.15 27.38 -17.48
C THR A 783 -0.23 26.31 -16.92
N PHE A 784 0.89 26.06 -17.60
CA PHE A 784 1.92 25.18 -17.02
C PHE A 784 2.52 25.82 -15.76
N PRO A 785 2.65 25.08 -14.65
CA PRO A 785 3.14 25.65 -13.38
C PRO A 785 4.49 26.34 -13.50
N GLY A 786 4.55 27.63 -13.16
CA GLY A 786 5.74 28.47 -13.27
C GLY A 786 6.02 29.01 -14.68
N SER A 787 5.05 28.99 -15.57
CA SER A 787 5.13 29.64 -16.87
C SER A 787 3.82 30.36 -17.21
N ARG A 788 3.84 31.13 -18.31
CA ARG A 788 2.63 31.74 -18.88
C ARG A 788 2.01 30.91 -19.98
N LEU A 789 2.56 29.73 -20.29
CA LEU A 789 2.11 28.89 -21.39
C LEU A 789 0.78 28.21 -21.02
N LYS A 790 -0.27 28.53 -21.76
CA LYS A 790 -1.58 27.85 -21.67
C LYS A 790 -1.49 26.46 -22.27
N LEU A 791 -2.00 25.46 -21.56
CA LEU A 791 -2.00 24.06 -22.00
C LEU A 791 -3.08 23.83 -23.05
N ARG A 792 -2.71 23.20 -24.16
CA ARG A 792 -3.61 22.75 -25.22
C ARG A 792 -3.40 21.27 -25.45
N PHE A 793 -4.47 20.49 -25.42
CA PHE A 793 -4.44 19.05 -25.57
C PHE A 793 -5.19 18.64 -26.84
N ALA A 794 -4.59 17.75 -27.60
CA ALA A 794 -5.19 17.15 -28.81
C ALA A 794 -4.71 15.71 -28.96
N ILE A 795 -5.38 14.95 -29.83
CA ILE A 795 -4.93 13.64 -30.24
C ILE A 795 -4.49 13.72 -31.70
N HIS A 796 -3.43 13.03 -32.07
CA HIS A 796 -3.00 12.88 -33.42
C HIS A 796 -4.15 12.35 -34.31
N PRO A 797 -4.51 13.02 -35.43
CA PRO A 797 -5.44 12.45 -36.38
C PRO A 797 -4.87 11.11 -36.84
N ARG A 798 -5.66 10.05 -36.76
CA ARG A 798 -5.27 8.79 -37.40
C ARG A 798 -5.06 9.06 -38.89
N THR A 799 -3.85 8.98 -39.34
CA THR A 799 -3.57 8.91 -40.76
C THR A 799 -4.34 7.69 -41.29
N GLN A 800 -5.34 7.92 -42.11
CA GLN A 800 -6.18 6.88 -42.67
C GLN A 800 -5.31 5.92 -43.50
N LEU A 801 -4.87 4.84 -42.93
CA LEU A 801 -4.64 3.62 -43.66
C LEU A 801 -6.04 3.09 -44.06
N GLY A 802 -6.56 3.61 -45.11
CA GLY A 802 -7.47 3.01 -46.06
C GLY A 802 -8.69 2.22 -45.60
N LEU A 803 -9.38 2.61 -44.50
CA LEU A 803 -10.71 2.07 -44.20
C LEU A 803 -11.63 3.20 -43.77
N ALA A 804 -12.45 3.66 -44.72
CA ALA A 804 -13.59 4.53 -44.44
C ALA A 804 -14.58 3.77 -43.54
N PHE A 805 -14.67 4.18 -42.26
CA PHE A 805 -15.78 3.73 -41.42
C PHE A 805 -17.04 4.52 -41.77
N PRO A 806 -18.19 3.85 -41.96
CA PRO A 806 -19.45 4.56 -42.17
C PRO A 806 -19.79 5.40 -40.93
N ALA A 807 -20.22 6.63 -41.19
CA ALA A 807 -20.70 7.55 -40.15
C ALA A 807 -21.74 6.86 -39.25
N PRO A 808 -21.76 7.15 -37.91
CA PRO A 808 -22.74 6.57 -37.01
C PRO A 808 -24.15 6.95 -37.53
N ARG A 809 -24.95 5.92 -37.84
CA ARG A 809 -26.36 6.12 -38.20
C ARG A 809 -27.04 6.81 -37.00
N GLN A 810 -27.44 8.06 -37.20
CA GLN A 810 -28.41 8.72 -36.35
C GLN A 810 -29.67 7.86 -36.32
N LYS A 811 -30.02 7.32 -35.16
CA LYS A 811 -31.34 6.72 -34.94
C LYS A 811 -32.37 7.84 -35.14
N ARG A 812 -33.06 7.80 -36.27
CA ARG A 812 -34.29 8.56 -36.46
C ARG A 812 -35.24 8.12 -35.35
N ILE A 813 -35.59 9.03 -34.47
CA ILE A 813 -36.72 8.90 -33.55
C ILE A 813 -37.95 8.99 -34.43
N SER A 814 -38.55 7.84 -34.76
CA SER A 814 -39.87 7.81 -35.40
C SER A 814 -40.88 8.28 -34.37
N SER A 815 -41.50 9.42 -34.65
CA SER A 815 -42.67 9.89 -33.95
C SER A 815 -43.80 8.84 -34.10
N VAL A 816 -44.15 8.20 -33.01
CA VAL A 816 -45.33 7.34 -32.91
C VAL A 816 -46.55 8.27 -32.94
N ALA A 817 -47.31 8.21 -34.00
CA ALA A 817 -48.60 8.84 -34.09
C ALA A 817 -49.59 8.15 -33.13
N SER A 818 -50.29 8.95 -32.36
CA SER A 818 -51.37 8.50 -31.47
C SER A 818 -52.55 7.93 -32.28
N PRO A 819 -53.17 6.82 -31.86
CA PRO A 819 -54.42 6.35 -32.52
C PRO A 819 -55.60 7.21 -32.11
N PRO A 820 -56.62 7.39 -32.98
CA PRO A 820 -57.85 8.10 -32.66
C PRO A 820 -58.72 7.22 -31.76
N GLY A 821 -59.21 7.79 -30.66
CA GLY A 821 -60.22 7.15 -29.82
C GLY A 821 -61.61 7.34 -30.39
N PRO A 822 -62.56 6.47 -29.93
CA PRO A 822 -63.97 6.86 -29.91
C PRO A 822 -64.37 7.54 -28.63
#